data_a33571a136daeee3763e0570fefc2163
#
_entry.id   a33571a136daeee3763e0570fefc2163
#
_cell.length_a   1.000
_cell.length_b   1.000
_cell.length_c   1.000
_cell.angle_alpha   90.00
_cell.angle_beta   90.00
_cell.angle_gamma   90.00
#
_symmetry.space_group_name_H-M   'P 1'
#
loop_
_entity.id
_entity.type
_entity.pdbx_description
1 polymer ?
#
loop_
_entity_poly.entity_id
_entity_poly.type
_entity_poly.pdbx_seq_one_letter_code
_entity_poly.pdbx_strand_id
1 'polypeptide(L)'
;DESSILKNHEGATKNEVIEAFTHTEYKLACTATPSPNDFMELGNHAEFLNVMSRNEMLAMYFVHDGGETSKWRLKGHSEEIFWQFVAGWSVMLTKPSDIGFSAVGYDLPALNFIEKQITTAQKQTKAGEQARLLNDVAVSATDFNGELRLTKVERLSEVIQIVNNSDENFIVWVKQNEEADYIMKHIPGAVEVRGNDHPDIKEKRLLGFANNEFRVLITKAKIAQYGLNYQNCRNQVFASLDFSFESLYQAIRRSYRFGQTQEVNIYIVTTDTMQNVIQAIETKQRQFETMQRKMAEYSNKNIHTGNLLKMEREYETKSGQMWEASLGDCVQLIQELPDESVDFSVFSPPFPELYIYSDQLEDMGNSKNYNEFVVAFNYMTKGLFRVMRSGRNVAIHCMDLPIQKGKHGFIGLRDFSGMILRAMCGISEDEAILIDEIRGILNVPQETGAQDERTYKRLKMWLDAKEAEMVNHAGFIYHDRITIWKNPVTEMQRTKALGLLHKQLKKDATMSRTGIPDYILTFRKDGERKNPVGVDIPVDLWQKWASPVWMDIDQGDTLNRNEAREDKDGKHICPLQLPTIERLIGLYTNPGDLVFTPFGGIFSEIYQAVKMGRRGLAFELKKQYFDVGVKNMTNLEMEKQQLDIFSMLQP
;
A
#
# COMPACT_ATOMS: atom_id res chain seq x y z
N ASP A 1 -21.15 16.29 -0.65
CA ASP A 1 -21.28 16.14 -2.09
C ASP A 1 -19.96 16.42 -2.79
N GLU A 2 -19.73 15.82 -3.96
CA GLU A 2 -18.46 15.90 -4.71
C GLU A 2 -17.21 15.51 -3.89
N SER A 3 -17.31 14.41 -3.15
CA SER A 3 -16.22 13.90 -2.31
C SER A 3 -14.99 13.41 -3.11
N SER A 4 -15.05 13.45 -4.43
CA SER A 4 -13.86 13.27 -5.31
C SER A 4 -12.72 14.26 -5.00
N ILE A 5 -12.97 15.32 -4.24
CA ILE A 5 -11.96 16.23 -3.70
C ILE A 5 -10.92 15.48 -2.82
N LEU A 6 -11.30 14.33 -2.24
CA LEU A 6 -10.44 13.50 -1.42
C LEU A 6 -9.45 12.65 -2.23
N LYS A 7 -9.55 12.58 -3.56
CA LYS A 7 -8.75 11.67 -4.41
C LYS A 7 -7.23 11.84 -4.29
N ASN A 8 -6.75 13.06 -4.07
CA ASN A 8 -5.31 13.32 -3.95
C ASN A 8 -4.84 13.08 -2.51
N HIS A 9 -4.11 12.00 -2.30
CA HIS A 9 -3.66 11.60 -0.97
C HIS A 9 -2.65 12.55 -0.31
N GLU A 10 -1.85 13.28 -1.09
CA GLU A 10 -0.91 14.31 -0.61
C GLU A 10 -1.52 15.72 -0.61
N GLY A 11 -2.78 15.84 -1.01
CA GLY A 11 -3.44 17.13 -1.14
C GLY A 11 -3.72 17.78 0.22
N ALA A 12 -3.30 19.02 0.41
CA ALA A 12 -3.59 19.81 1.62
C ALA A 12 -5.10 19.81 1.93
N THR A 13 -5.94 20.00 0.91
CA THR A 13 -7.41 20.01 1.06
C THR A 13 -7.95 18.70 1.62
N LYS A 14 -7.44 17.53 1.18
CA LYS A 14 -7.85 16.23 1.74
C LYS A 14 -7.54 16.16 3.23
N ASN A 15 -6.33 16.53 3.61
CA ASN A 15 -5.90 16.47 5.01
C ASN A 15 -6.68 17.45 5.88
N GLU A 16 -6.89 18.67 5.43
CA GLU A 16 -7.72 19.67 6.11
C GLU A 16 -9.17 19.21 6.30
N VAL A 17 -9.77 18.58 5.28
CA VAL A 17 -11.15 18.04 5.38
C VAL A 17 -11.19 16.87 6.37
N ILE A 18 -10.25 15.93 6.33
CA ILE A 18 -10.23 14.81 7.26
C ILE A 18 -10.05 15.32 8.70
N GLU A 19 -9.12 16.23 8.92
CA GLU A 19 -8.85 16.83 10.24
C GLU A 19 -10.07 17.59 10.78
N ALA A 20 -10.69 18.45 9.95
CA ALA A 20 -11.84 19.24 10.33
C ALA A 20 -13.05 18.39 10.77
N PHE A 21 -13.21 17.19 10.19
CA PHE A 21 -14.34 16.31 10.47
C PHE A 21 -13.96 15.07 11.29
N THR A 22 -12.76 15.01 11.89
CA THR A 22 -12.29 13.83 12.66
C THR A 22 -13.27 13.43 13.76
N HIS A 23 -13.84 14.40 14.49
CA HIS A 23 -14.74 14.16 15.62
C HIS A 23 -16.23 14.12 15.23
N THR A 24 -16.56 14.21 13.94
CA THR A 24 -17.96 14.13 13.48
C THR A 24 -18.43 12.68 13.53
N GLU A 25 -19.49 12.42 14.28
CA GLU A 25 -20.04 11.08 14.51
C GLU A 25 -20.59 10.44 13.24
N TYR A 26 -21.35 11.21 12.44
CA TYR A 26 -21.98 10.73 11.21
C TYR A 26 -21.41 11.48 10.01
N LYS A 27 -20.86 10.75 9.07
CA LYS A 27 -20.26 11.29 7.84
C LYS A 27 -20.85 10.61 6.62
N LEU A 28 -21.08 11.39 5.57
CA LEU A 28 -21.53 10.88 4.27
C LEU A 28 -20.67 11.50 3.17
N ALA A 29 -20.06 10.67 2.36
CA ALA A 29 -19.26 11.06 1.19
C ALA A 29 -20.01 10.66 -0.09
N CYS A 30 -20.43 11.62 -0.89
CA CYS A 30 -21.17 11.42 -2.14
C CYS A 30 -20.37 11.92 -3.33
N THR A 31 -20.21 11.06 -4.33
CA THR A 31 -19.59 11.41 -5.62
C THR A 31 -19.95 10.40 -6.70
N ALA A 32 -20.01 10.83 -7.94
CA ALA A 32 -20.16 9.95 -9.09
C ALA A 32 -18.83 9.25 -9.50
N THR A 33 -17.70 9.77 -9.04
CA THR A 33 -16.35 9.30 -9.39
C THR A 33 -15.47 9.14 -8.14
N PRO A 34 -15.75 8.13 -7.29
CA PRO A 34 -15.03 7.99 -6.02
C PRO A 34 -13.54 7.66 -6.19
N SER A 35 -13.17 7.06 -7.32
CA SER A 35 -11.83 6.60 -7.61
C SER A 35 -11.54 6.76 -9.12
N PRO A 36 -11.35 8.00 -9.59
CA PRO A 36 -11.25 8.28 -11.03
C PRO A 36 -9.91 7.88 -11.65
N ASN A 37 -8.86 7.69 -10.87
CA ASN A 37 -7.54 7.35 -11.37
C ASN A 37 -7.10 5.94 -11.01
N ASP A 38 -7.36 5.51 -9.77
CA ASP A 38 -6.89 4.22 -9.24
C ASP A 38 -7.74 3.80 -8.03
N PHE A 39 -7.94 2.50 -7.82
CA PHE A 39 -8.71 1.97 -6.69
C PHE A 39 -8.15 2.37 -5.31
N MET A 40 -6.87 2.72 -5.21
CA MET A 40 -6.27 3.24 -3.98
C MET A 40 -6.95 4.50 -3.45
N GLU A 41 -7.57 5.30 -4.33
CA GLU A 41 -8.27 6.53 -3.93
C GLU A 41 -9.48 6.24 -3.03
N LEU A 42 -10.04 5.02 -3.08
CA LEU A 42 -11.09 4.57 -2.16
C LEU A 42 -10.60 4.56 -0.69
N GLY A 43 -9.30 4.37 -0.47
CA GLY A 43 -8.71 4.47 0.86
C GLY A 43 -8.84 5.85 1.49
N ASN A 44 -8.84 6.90 0.69
CA ASN A 44 -9.04 8.27 1.19
C ASN A 44 -10.48 8.47 1.69
N HIS A 45 -11.46 7.83 1.03
CA HIS A 45 -12.86 7.85 1.49
C HIS A 45 -13.04 6.99 2.75
N ALA A 46 -12.41 5.81 2.81
CA ALA A 46 -12.42 4.96 4.01
C ALA A 46 -11.83 5.70 5.23
N GLU A 47 -10.73 6.43 5.03
CA GLU A 47 -10.09 7.25 6.07
C GLU A 47 -10.98 8.41 6.51
N PHE A 48 -11.57 9.16 5.58
CA PHE A 48 -12.52 10.22 5.90
C PHE A 48 -13.73 9.71 6.69
N LEU A 49 -14.26 8.53 6.34
CA LEU A 49 -15.42 7.93 6.99
C LEU A 49 -15.09 7.20 8.31
N ASN A 50 -13.83 7.21 8.75
CA ASN A 50 -13.33 6.49 9.93
C ASN A 50 -13.53 4.96 9.85
N VAL A 51 -13.54 4.39 8.66
CA VAL A 51 -13.66 2.94 8.45
C VAL A 51 -12.31 2.26 8.65
N MET A 52 -11.29 2.80 7.97
CA MET A 52 -9.93 2.27 7.96
C MET A 52 -8.97 3.34 7.42
N SER A 53 -7.76 3.42 7.93
CA SER A 53 -6.78 4.34 7.34
C SER A 53 -6.41 3.91 5.92
N ARG A 54 -6.09 4.88 5.06
CA ARG A 54 -5.66 4.57 3.68
C ARG A 54 -4.46 3.62 3.64
N ASN A 55 -3.47 3.86 4.49
CA ASN A 55 -2.27 3.04 4.53
C ASN A 55 -2.57 1.59 4.95
N GLU A 56 -3.49 1.40 5.88
CA GLU A 56 -3.97 0.08 6.29
C GLU A 56 -4.66 -0.65 5.13
N MET A 57 -5.56 0.02 4.42
CA MET A 57 -6.20 -0.55 3.24
C MET A 57 -5.18 -0.96 2.17
N LEU A 58 -4.15 -0.13 1.93
CA LEU A 58 -3.09 -0.46 0.99
C LEU A 58 -2.30 -1.69 1.43
N ALA A 59 -1.90 -1.77 2.70
CA ALA A 59 -1.17 -2.92 3.22
C ALA A 59 -1.99 -4.23 3.11
N MET A 60 -3.30 -4.14 3.34
CA MET A 60 -4.17 -5.31 3.29
C MET A 60 -4.44 -5.81 1.87
N TYR A 61 -4.71 -4.92 0.93
CA TYR A 61 -5.30 -5.30 -0.36
C TYR A 61 -4.43 -5.00 -1.58
N PHE A 62 -3.38 -4.21 -1.43
CA PHE A 62 -2.57 -3.75 -2.56
C PHE A 62 -1.11 -4.16 -2.43
N VAL A 63 -0.44 -4.18 -3.57
CA VAL A 63 1.01 -4.38 -3.68
C VAL A 63 1.58 -3.42 -4.71
N HIS A 64 2.85 -3.11 -4.60
CA HIS A 64 3.57 -2.37 -5.62
C HIS A 64 3.75 -3.22 -6.88
N ASP A 65 3.55 -2.61 -8.04
CA ASP A 65 3.87 -3.26 -9.31
C ASP A 65 5.39 -3.29 -9.51
N GLY A 66 5.97 -4.48 -9.60
CA GLY A 66 7.43 -4.73 -9.62
C GLY A 66 8.25 -4.04 -10.71
N GLY A 67 7.60 -3.34 -11.68
CA GLY A 67 8.24 -2.63 -12.79
C GLY A 67 8.35 -1.12 -12.63
N GLU A 68 7.40 -0.46 -11.95
CA GLU A 68 7.36 1.00 -11.80
C GLU A 68 7.02 1.40 -10.36
N THR A 69 7.90 2.18 -9.75
CA THR A 69 7.88 2.55 -8.32
C THR A 69 6.65 3.32 -7.83
N SER A 70 5.79 3.78 -8.73
CA SER A 70 4.61 4.59 -8.40
C SER A 70 3.27 3.88 -8.58
N LYS A 71 3.27 2.64 -9.09
CA LYS A 71 2.02 1.93 -9.39
C LYS A 71 1.74 0.85 -8.36
N TRP A 72 0.57 0.94 -7.76
CA TRP A 72 0.00 -0.08 -6.91
C TRP A 72 -1.04 -0.88 -7.69
N ARG A 73 -1.19 -2.16 -7.37
CA ARG A 73 -2.26 -3.00 -7.90
C ARG A 73 -2.88 -3.84 -6.80
N LEU A 74 -4.13 -4.21 -6.98
CA LEU A 74 -4.79 -5.16 -6.11
C LEU A 74 -4.07 -6.52 -6.15
N LYS A 75 -3.91 -7.13 -4.97
CA LYS A 75 -3.45 -8.51 -4.81
C LYS A 75 -4.47 -9.42 -5.49
N GLY A 76 -4.04 -10.31 -6.38
CA GLY A 76 -4.96 -11.11 -7.21
C GLY A 76 -5.95 -11.94 -6.40
N HIS A 77 -5.50 -12.57 -5.30
CA HIS A 77 -6.36 -13.34 -4.39
C HIS A 77 -7.20 -12.46 -3.46
N SER A 78 -6.86 -11.17 -3.30
CA SER A 78 -7.58 -10.23 -2.44
C SER A 78 -8.60 -9.38 -3.19
N GLU A 79 -8.73 -9.52 -4.52
CA GLU A 79 -9.64 -8.69 -5.32
C GLU A 79 -11.09 -8.84 -4.86
N GLU A 80 -11.55 -10.08 -4.72
CA GLU A 80 -12.91 -10.36 -4.28
C GLU A 80 -13.18 -9.82 -2.87
N ILE A 81 -12.24 -10.04 -1.97
CA ILE A 81 -12.30 -9.63 -0.58
C ILE A 81 -12.27 -8.10 -0.45
N PHE A 82 -11.47 -7.44 -1.28
CA PHE A 82 -11.43 -5.98 -1.36
C PHE A 82 -12.79 -5.40 -1.74
N TRP A 83 -13.45 -5.96 -2.76
CA TRP A 83 -14.77 -5.47 -3.17
C TRP A 83 -15.85 -5.78 -2.14
N GLN A 84 -15.78 -6.89 -1.43
CA GLN A 84 -16.64 -7.17 -0.27
C GLN A 84 -16.42 -6.14 0.84
N PHE A 85 -15.17 -5.85 1.18
CA PHE A 85 -14.84 -4.82 2.17
C PHE A 85 -15.39 -3.45 1.75
N VAL A 86 -15.16 -3.02 0.50
CA VAL A 86 -15.67 -1.73 0.00
C VAL A 86 -17.20 -1.69 0.05
N ALA A 87 -17.89 -2.74 -0.37
CA ALA A 87 -19.35 -2.83 -0.32
C ALA A 87 -19.92 -2.90 1.12
N GLY A 88 -19.10 -3.18 2.12
CA GLY A 88 -19.51 -3.19 3.54
C GLY A 88 -19.76 -1.79 4.12
N TRP A 89 -19.16 -0.75 3.54
CA TRP A 89 -19.27 0.63 4.01
C TRP A 89 -19.67 1.64 2.91
N SER A 90 -19.78 1.20 1.68
CA SER A 90 -20.16 2.06 0.55
C SER A 90 -21.20 1.39 -0.35
N VAL A 91 -21.95 2.20 -1.07
CA VAL A 91 -22.95 1.76 -2.05
C VAL A 91 -22.69 2.49 -3.35
N MET A 92 -22.64 1.76 -4.46
CA MET A 92 -22.55 2.33 -5.80
C MET A 92 -23.72 1.83 -6.64
N LEU A 93 -24.50 2.77 -7.14
CA LEU A 93 -25.68 2.51 -7.94
C LEU A 93 -25.61 3.31 -9.22
N THR A 94 -25.88 2.66 -10.36
CA THR A 94 -25.97 3.30 -11.66
C THR A 94 -27.42 3.37 -12.15
N LYS A 95 -28.21 2.39 -11.77
CA LYS A 95 -29.64 2.26 -12.13
C LYS A 95 -30.40 1.45 -11.08
N PRO A 96 -31.73 1.54 -11.03
CA PRO A 96 -32.54 0.82 -10.04
C PRO A 96 -32.36 -0.70 -10.04
N SER A 97 -32.02 -1.31 -11.20
CA SER A 97 -31.78 -2.76 -11.29
C SER A 97 -30.55 -3.23 -10.53
N ASP A 98 -29.63 -2.34 -10.20
CA ASP A 98 -28.44 -2.68 -9.40
C ASP A 98 -28.80 -3.10 -7.96
N ILE A 99 -30.01 -2.74 -7.52
CA ILE A 99 -30.59 -3.11 -6.22
C ILE A 99 -31.91 -3.88 -6.36
N GLY A 100 -32.13 -4.53 -7.50
CA GLY A 100 -33.25 -5.44 -7.72
C GLY A 100 -34.60 -4.80 -8.11
N PHE A 101 -34.64 -3.49 -8.41
CA PHE A 101 -35.85 -2.81 -8.87
C PHE A 101 -35.90 -2.71 -10.40
N SER A 102 -37.07 -2.42 -10.95
CA SER A 102 -37.23 -2.24 -12.40
C SER A 102 -36.47 -1.01 -12.90
N ALA A 103 -35.69 -1.18 -13.95
CA ALA A 103 -34.97 -0.11 -14.64
C ALA A 103 -35.80 0.61 -15.72
N VAL A 104 -37.07 0.25 -15.92
CA VAL A 104 -37.93 0.87 -16.94
C VAL A 104 -38.01 2.37 -16.74
N GLY A 105 -37.67 3.14 -17.76
CA GLY A 105 -37.62 4.61 -17.72
C GLY A 105 -36.26 5.19 -17.25
N TYR A 106 -35.33 4.35 -16.83
CA TYR A 106 -33.99 4.77 -16.42
C TYR A 106 -32.89 4.41 -17.44
N ASP A 107 -33.24 3.63 -18.47
CA ASP A 107 -32.29 3.32 -19.52
C ASP A 107 -32.00 4.57 -20.35
N LEU A 108 -30.73 4.85 -20.51
CA LEU A 108 -30.26 5.97 -21.31
C LEU A 108 -30.15 5.56 -22.78
N PRO A 109 -30.35 6.49 -23.73
CA PRO A 109 -30.15 6.23 -25.15
C PRO A 109 -28.68 5.90 -25.45
N ALA A 110 -28.36 5.57 -26.71
CA ALA A 110 -26.99 5.25 -27.11
C ALA A 110 -26.03 6.44 -26.84
N LEU A 111 -24.82 6.11 -26.40
CA LEU A 111 -23.71 7.04 -26.26
C LEU A 111 -22.66 6.70 -27.32
N ASN A 112 -22.50 7.58 -28.31
CA ASN A 112 -21.65 7.37 -29.46
C ASN A 112 -20.34 8.16 -29.29
N PHE A 113 -19.19 7.46 -29.25
CA PHE A 113 -17.89 8.07 -29.29
C PHE A 113 -17.38 8.14 -30.73
N ILE A 114 -17.10 9.33 -31.23
CA ILE A 114 -16.66 9.60 -32.60
C ILE A 114 -15.28 10.23 -32.54
N GLU A 115 -14.27 9.40 -32.73
CA GLU A 115 -12.89 9.88 -32.77
C GLU A 115 -12.58 10.49 -34.13
N LYS A 116 -11.95 11.67 -34.11
CA LYS A 116 -11.42 12.40 -35.25
C LYS A 116 -9.92 12.60 -35.08
N GLN A 117 -9.17 11.65 -35.62
CA GLN A 117 -7.72 11.70 -35.59
C GLN A 117 -7.20 12.52 -36.76
N ILE A 118 -6.37 13.52 -36.47
CA ILE A 118 -5.72 14.38 -37.44
C ILE A 118 -4.25 14.00 -37.54
N THR A 119 -3.79 13.77 -38.76
CA THR A 119 -2.38 13.56 -39.03
C THR A 119 -1.69 14.91 -39.10
N THR A 120 -0.74 15.15 -38.22
CA THR A 120 0.02 16.41 -38.21
C THR A 120 1.02 16.44 -39.35
N ALA A 121 0.85 17.41 -40.28
CA ALA A 121 1.62 17.48 -41.51
C ALA A 121 3.04 18.08 -41.32
N GLN A 122 3.35 18.66 -40.15
CA GLN A 122 4.61 19.38 -39.95
C GLN A 122 5.36 18.97 -38.68
N LYS A 123 6.61 18.56 -38.88
CA LYS A 123 7.65 18.44 -37.87
C LYS A 123 8.10 19.83 -37.44
N GLN A 124 7.38 20.48 -36.55
CA GLN A 124 7.84 21.74 -36.00
C GLN A 124 8.77 21.48 -34.81
N THR A 125 10.02 21.91 -34.96
CA THR A 125 11.00 21.95 -33.88
C THR A 125 10.94 23.30 -33.18
N LYS A 126 11.15 23.33 -31.86
CA LYS A 126 11.43 24.58 -31.16
C LYS A 126 12.66 25.23 -31.77
N ALA A 127 12.68 26.55 -31.84
CA ALA A 127 13.82 27.29 -32.39
C ALA A 127 15.13 26.89 -31.68
N GLY A 128 16.05 26.22 -32.41
CA GLY A 128 17.32 25.74 -31.88
C GLY A 128 17.49 24.21 -31.74
N GLU A 129 16.45 23.40 -31.96
CA GLU A 129 16.58 21.94 -31.97
C GLU A 129 16.69 21.37 -33.40
N GLN A 130 17.45 20.28 -33.55
CA GLN A 130 17.53 19.55 -34.82
C GLN A 130 16.17 18.90 -35.17
N ALA A 131 15.80 18.98 -36.44
CA ALA A 131 14.56 18.36 -36.94
C ALA A 131 14.55 16.86 -36.65
N ARG A 132 13.57 16.40 -35.86
CA ARG A 132 13.40 14.97 -35.51
C ARG A 132 12.73 14.25 -36.68
N LEU A 133 13.19 13.02 -36.93
CA LEU A 133 12.71 12.21 -38.08
C LEU A 133 11.36 11.55 -37.80
N LEU A 134 10.96 11.42 -36.54
CA LEU A 134 9.71 10.79 -36.06
C LEU A 134 8.96 11.76 -35.14
N ASN A 135 7.64 11.74 -35.20
CA ASN A 135 6.78 12.44 -34.25
C ASN A 135 6.90 11.76 -32.87
N ASP A 136 7.52 12.43 -31.89
CA ASP A 136 7.58 11.90 -30.51
C ASP A 136 6.22 12.08 -29.84
N VAL A 137 5.75 11.02 -29.19
CA VAL A 137 4.56 11.08 -28.34
C VAL A 137 4.84 11.97 -27.13
N ALA A 138 3.93 12.89 -26.82
CA ALA A 138 4.07 13.79 -25.67
C ALA A 138 4.10 12.99 -24.35
N VAL A 139 5.24 12.97 -23.66
CA VAL A 139 5.48 12.13 -22.48
C VAL A 139 5.09 12.83 -21.17
N SER A 140 5.16 14.16 -21.12
CA SER A 140 4.88 14.96 -19.93
C SER A 140 3.71 15.93 -20.13
N ALA A 141 3.14 16.42 -19.02
CA ALA A 141 2.08 17.43 -19.05
C ALA A 141 2.55 18.76 -19.70
N THR A 142 3.85 19.07 -19.63
CA THR A 142 4.44 20.25 -20.26
C THR A 142 4.55 20.05 -21.77
N ASP A 143 5.01 18.90 -22.21
CA ASP A 143 5.09 18.52 -23.62
C ASP A 143 3.71 18.49 -24.26
N PHE A 144 2.73 17.96 -23.53
CA PHE A 144 1.34 17.93 -23.95
C PHE A 144 0.75 19.34 -24.19
N ASN A 145 0.98 20.29 -23.28
CA ASN A 145 0.53 21.67 -23.49
C ASN A 145 1.25 22.37 -24.66
N GLY A 146 2.50 22.00 -24.91
CA GLY A 146 3.25 22.42 -26.10
C GLY A 146 2.62 21.89 -27.39
N GLU A 147 2.29 20.60 -27.41
CA GLU A 147 1.65 19.90 -28.52
C GLU A 147 0.26 20.49 -28.85
N LEU A 148 -0.54 20.80 -27.83
CA LEU A 148 -1.84 21.47 -28.02
C LEU A 148 -1.70 22.83 -28.74
N ARG A 149 -0.62 23.56 -28.49
CA ARG A 149 -0.36 24.85 -29.18
C ARG A 149 0.10 24.65 -30.61
N LEU A 150 0.97 23.65 -30.85
CA LEU A 150 1.51 23.37 -32.17
C LEU A 150 0.44 22.88 -33.16
N THR A 151 -0.48 22.03 -32.67
CA THR A 151 -1.54 21.39 -33.48
C THR A 151 -2.87 22.16 -33.41
N LYS A 152 -2.86 23.39 -32.88
CA LYS A 152 -4.08 24.16 -32.63
C LYS A 152 -4.92 24.38 -33.88
N VAL A 153 -4.32 24.83 -34.96
CA VAL A 153 -5.05 25.22 -36.18
C VAL A 153 -5.73 24.00 -36.83
N GLU A 154 -5.00 22.89 -36.96
CA GLU A 154 -5.48 21.67 -37.58
C GLU A 154 -6.64 21.08 -36.75
N ARG A 155 -6.46 20.94 -35.46
CA ARG A 155 -7.50 20.41 -34.56
C ARG A 155 -8.77 21.28 -34.53
N LEU A 156 -8.57 22.60 -34.37
CA LEU A 156 -9.72 23.51 -34.28
C LEU A 156 -10.44 23.70 -35.60
N SER A 157 -9.78 23.53 -36.74
CA SER A 157 -10.45 23.50 -38.04
C SER A 157 -11.42 22.31 -38.15
N GLU A 158 -11.04 21.14 -37.66
CA GLU A 158 -11.97 20.00 -37.61
C GLU A 158 -13.14 20.26 -36.65
N VAL A 159 -12.88 20.83 -35.46
CA VAL A 159 -13.95 21.22 -34.50
C VAL A 159 -14.95 22.18 -35.16
N ILE A 160 -14.46 23.21 -35.87
CA ILE A 160 -15.29 24.18 -36.55
C ILE A 160 -16.11 23.52 -37.67
N GLN A 161 -15.54 22.59 -38.41
CA GLN A 161 -16.21 21.83 -39.44
C GLN A 161 -17.35 20.96 -38.86
N ILE A 162 -17.08 20.23 -37.75
CA ILE A 162 -18.08 19.41 -37.06
C ILE A 162 -19.27 20.28 -36.64
N VAL A 163 -19.03 21.41 -36.00
CA VAL A 163 -20.07 22.29 -35.46
C VAL A 163 -20.84 23.02 -36.55
N ASN A 164 -20.17 23.47 -37.62
CA ASN A 164 -20.83 24.20 -38.70
C ASN A 164 -21.57 23.30 -39.69
N ASN A 165 -21.32 22.00 -39.71
CA ASN A 165 -22.03 21.01 -40.53
C ASN A 165 -23.39 20.60 -39.92
N SER A 166 -23.81 21.20 -38.81
CA SER A 166 -25.06 20.85 -38.14
C SER A 166 -25.69 22.11 -37.53
N ASP A 167 -27.03 22.18 -37.55
CA ASP A 167 -27.79 23.23 -36.91
C ASP A 167 -28.17 22.92 -35.46
N GLU A 168 -27.72 21.79 -34.93
CA GLU A 168 -28.03 21.37 -33.57
C GLU A 168 -27.16 22.08 -32.52
N ASN A 169 -27.55 21.93 -31.25
CA ASN A 169 -26.79 22.47 -30.13
C ASN A 169 -25.51 21.70 -29.92
N PHE A 170 -24.43 22.43 -29.58
CA PHE A 170 -23.11 21.88 -29.28
C PHE A 170 -22.54 22.46 -28.00
N ILE A 171 -21.88 21.63 -27.21
CA ILE A 171 -20.93 22.05 -26.18
C ILE A 171 -19.53 21.76 -26.71
N VAL A 172 -18.68 22.78 -26.76
CA VAL A 172 -17.29 22.67 -27.17
C VAL A 172 -16.38 22.83 -25.95
N TRP A 173 -15.74 21.73 -25.57
CA TRP A 173 -14.83 21.67 -24.45
C TRP A 173 -13.41 22.03 -24.89
N VAL A 174 -12.85 23.08 -24.28
CA VAL A 174 -11.49 23.56 -24.55
C VAL A 174 -10.64 23.52 -23.30
N LYS A 175 -9.32 23.44 -23.47
CA LYS A 175 -8.35 23.48 -22.36
C LYS A 175 -7.65 24.84 -22.24
N GLN A 176 -7.31 25.46 -23.37
CA GLN A 176 -6.60 26.74 -23.44
C GLN A 176 -7.55 27.89 -23.85
N ASN A 177 -7.29 29.10 -23.35
CA ASN A 177 -8.08 30.29 -23.76
C ASN A 177 -7.93 30.59 -25.24
N GLU A 178 -6.74 30.38 -25.78
CA GLU A 178 -6.44 30.60 -27.20
C GLU A 178 -7.25 29.69 -28.14
N GLU A 179 -7.65 28.48 -27.67
CA GLU A 179 -8.53 27.58 -28.42
C GLU A 179 -9.93 28.19 -28.51
N ALA A 180 -10.47 28.69 -27.40
CA ALA A 180 -11.76 29.37 -27.37
C ALA A 180 -11.77 30.62 -28.26
N ASP A 181 -10.73 31.46 -28.15
CA ASP A 181 -10.60 32.67 -28.99
C ASP A 181 -10.59 32.32 -30.47
N TYR A 182 -9.96 31.25 -30.87
CA TYR A 182 -9.91 30.81 -32.27
C TYR A 182 -11.29 30.33 -32.74
N ILE A 183 -11.95 29.49 -31.96
CA ILE A 183 -13.29 28.92 -32.28
C ILE A 183 -14.35 30.04 -32.36
N MET A 184 -14.33 31.00 -31.40
CA MET A 184 -15.25 32.15 -31.38
C MET A 184 -15.21 33.00 -32.64
N LYS A 185 -14.04 33.11 -33.28
CA LYS A 185 -13.87 33.85 -34.55
C LYS A 185 -14.51 33.15 -35.75
N HIS A 186 -14.70 31.85 -35.70
CA HIS A 186 -15.08 31.05 -36.85
C HIS A 186 -16.49 30.38 -36.71
N ILE A 187 -17.12 30.49 -35.54
CA ILE A 187 -18.46 30.01 -35.30
C ILE A 187 -19.34 31.18 -34.88
N PRO A 188 -20.12 31.78 -35.82
CA PRO A 188 -20.99 32.91 -35.51
C PRO A 188 -22.07 32.54 -34.48
N GLY A 189 -22.26 33.38 -33.47
CA GLY A 189 -23.26 33.19 -32.44
C GLY A 189 -22.85 32.20 -31.34
N ALA A 190 -21.63 31.70 -31.35
CA ALA A 190 -21.11 30.93 -30.22
C ALA A 190 -20.92 31.85 -29.00
N VAL A 191 -21.14 31.31 -27.81
CA VAL A 191 -20.97 32.02 -26.54
C VAL A 191 -19.91 31.28 -25.69
N GLU A 192 -18.90 32.00 -25.23
CA GLU A 192 -17.87 31.49 -24.36
C GLU A 192 -18.16 31.82 -22.90
N VAL A 193 -17.84 30.87 -21.99
CA VAL A 193 -17.82 31.08 -20.54
C VAL A 193 -16.38 30.85 -20.04
N ARG A 194 -15.79 31.88 -19.44
CA ARG A 194 -14.41 31.90 -18.92
C ARG A 194 -14.34 31.83 -17.40
N GLY A 195 -13.23 31.33 -16.89
CA GLY A 195 -12.96 31.27 -15.45
C GLY A 195 -12.92 32.62 -14.75
N ASN A 196 -12.48 33.68 -15.44
CA ASN A 196 -12.40 35.05 -14.94
C ASN A 196 -13.64 35.91 -15.21
N ASP A 197 -14.69 35.39 -15.86
CA ASP A 197 -15.95 36.10 -15.99
C ASP A 197 -16.58 36.33 -14.60
N HIS A 198 -17.33 37.43 -14.44
CA HIS A 198 -18.08 37.67 -13.22
C HIS A 198 -19.12 36.55 -12.97
N PRO A 199 -19.37 36.10 -11.73
CA PRO A 199 -20.31 35.04 -11.44
C PRO A 199 -21.66 35.18 -12.13
N ASP A 200 -22.27 36.36 -12.11
CA ASP A 200 -23.59 36.64 -12.73
C ASP A 200 -23.54 36.44 -14.25
N ILE A 201 -22.44 36.79 -14.89
CA ILE A 201 -22.26 36.59 -16.34
C ILE A 201 -22.13 35.10 -16.66
N LYS A 202 -21.38 34.35 -15.84
CA LYS A 202 -21.25 32.90 -15.96
C LYS A 202 -22.62 32.25 -15.84
N GLU A 203 -23.37 32.56 -14.78
CA GLU A 203 -24.69 32.03 -14.52
C GLU A 203 -25.65 32.33 -15.67
N LYS A 204 -25.70 33.59 -16.11
CA LYS A 204 -26.58 34.02 -17.22
C LYS A 204 -26.29 33.24 -18.51
N ARG A 205 -24.98 33.08 -18.87
CA ARG A 205 -24.60 32.37 -20.10
C ARG A 205 -24.83 30.86 -20.00
N LEU A 206 -24.56 30.25 -18.84
CA LEU A 206 -24.76 28.83 -18.64
C LEU A 206 -26.25 28.48 -18.65
N LEU A 207 -27.09 29.29 -17.99
CA LEU A 207 -28.55 29.15 -18.03
C LEU A 207 -29.11 29.46 -19.41
N GLY A 208 -28.60 30.47 -20.11
CA GLY A 208 -29.01 30.81 -21.46
C GLY A 208 -28.82 29.65 -22.44
N PHE A 209 -27.72 28.88 -22.32
CA PHE A 209 -27.54 27.68 -23.11
C PHE A 209 -28.55 26.57 -22.73
N ALA A 210 -28.79 26.35 -21.47
CA ALA A 210 -29.80 25.40 -21.03
C ALA A 210 -31.22 25.74 -21.55
N ASN A 211 -31.50 27.00 -21.71
CA ASN A 211 -32.76 27.52 -22.24
C ASN A 211 -32.80 27.65 -23.77
N ASN A 212 -31.77 27.20 -24.49
CA ASN A 212 -31.62 27.30 -25.97
C ASN A 212 -31.61 28.77 -26.50
N GLU A 213 -31.09 29.72 -25.72
CA GLU A 213 -30.92 31.11 -26.17
C GLU A 213 -29.82 31.26 -27.26
N PHE A 214 -28.89 30.31 -27.30
CA PHE A 214 -27.86 30.20 -28.34
C PHE A 214 -27.45 28.74 -28.55
N ARG A 215 -26.90 28.43 -29.73
CA ARG A 215 -26.67 27.07 -30.20
C ARG A 215 -25.38 26.45 -29.69
N VAL A 216 -24.29 27.25 -29.52
CA VAL A 216 -22.96 26.75 -29.24
C VAL A 216 -22.42 27.37 -27.96
N LEU A 217 -22.14 26.51 -26.98
CA LEU A 217 -21.47 26.87 -25.74
C LEU A 217 -19.99 26.45 -25.83
N ILE A 218 -19.05 27.38 -25.60
CA ILE A 218 -17.63 27.10 -25.51
C ILE A 218 -17.20 27.30 -24.05
N THR A 219 -16.61 26.29 -23.42
CA THR A 219 -16.18 26.40 -22.04
C THR A 219 -15.13 25.36 -21.69
N LYS A 220 -14.51 25.49 -20.52
CA LYS A 220 -13.60 24.49 -19.96
C LYS A 220 -14.35 23.52 -19.07
N ALA A 221 -13.95 22.24 -19.08
CA ALA A 221 -14.52 21.21 -18.21
C ALA A 221 -14.54 21.67 -16.74
N LYS A 222 -13.46 22.26 -16.23
CA LYS A 222 -13.38 22.76 -14.85
C LYS A 222 -14.41 23.82 -14.48
N ILE A 223 -15.05 24.49 -15.46
CA ILE A 223 -16.04 25.56 -15.20
C ILE A 223 -17.46 24.98 -15.20
N ALA A 224 -17.78 24.11 -16.13
CA ALA A 224 -19.13 23.66 -16.39
C ALA A 224 -19.36 22.14 -16.21
N GLN A 225 -18.37 21.42 -15.68
CA GLN A 225 -18.50 19.98 -15.45
C GLN A 225 -19.32 19.62 -14.21
N TYR A 226 -19.65 20.58 -13.32
CA TYR A 226 -20.41 20.34 -12.10
C TYR A 226 -21.74 21.12 -12.08
N GLY A 227 -22.76 20.52 -11.49
CA GLY A 227 -24.00 21.20 -11.11
C GLY A 227 -24.97 21.58 -12.23
N LEU A 228 -24.65 21.36 -13.51
CA LEU A 228 -25.47 21.81 -14.65
C LEU A 228 -26.12 20.65 -15.40
N ASN A 229 -27.27 20.93 -16.06
CA ASN A 229 -28.03 19.98 -16.86
C ASN A 229 -28.21 20.50 -18.28
N TYR A 230 -27.72 19.71 -19.26
CA TYR A 230 -27.81 20.08 -20.68
C TYR A 230 -28.40 18.94 -21.53
N GLN A 231 -29.58 18.39 -21.13
CA GLN A 231 -30.31 17.41 -21.93
C GLN A 231 -30.81 18.01 -23.28
N ASN A 232 -30.90 19.34 -23.37
CA ASN A 232 -31.17 20.08 -24.61
C ASN A 232 -30.02 19.99 -25.65
N CYS A 233 -28.87 19.41 -25.29
CA CYS A 233 -27.72 19.29 -26.14
C CYS A 233 -27.26 17.82 -26.21
N ARG A 234 -27.35 17.23 -27.39
CA ARG A 234 -26.91 15.86 -27.63
C ARG A 234 -25.49 15.75 -28.21
N ASN A 235 -24.90 16.86 -28.63
CA ASN A 235 -23.59 16.84 -29.26
C ASN A 235 -22.55 17.56 -28.39
N GLN A 236 -21.49 16.90 -28.07
CA GLN A 236 -20.34 17.46 -27.36
C GLN A 236 -19.07 17.25 -28.19
N VAL A 237 -18.22 18.28 -28.28
CA VAL A 237 -16.93 18.21 -28.97
C VAL A 237 -15.83 18.53 -27.99
N PHE A 238 -14.91 17.62 -27.80
CA PHE A 238 -13.67 17.82 -27.07
C PHE A 238 -12.57 18.26 -28.04
N ALA A 239 -12.37 19.58 -28.11
CA ALA A 239 -11.32 20.18 -28.92
C ALA A 239 -9.92 19.82 -28.42
N SER A 240 -9.79 19.50 -27.14
CA SER A 240 -8.61 18.97 -26.49
C SER A 240 -9.01 18.11 -25.30
N LEU A 241 -8.33 16.95 -25.17
CA LEU A 241 -8.42 16.10 -24.01
C LEU A 241 -7.23 16.36 -23.08
N ASP A 242 -7.36 15.99 -21.83
CA ASP A 242 -6.23 15.82 -20.90
C ASP A 242 -6.27 14.42 -20.26
N PHE A 243 -5.31 14.12 -19.40
CA PHE A 243 -5.20 12.83 -18.73
C PHE A 243 -6.29 12.59 -17.65
N SER A 244 -7.25 13.52 -17.50
CA SER A 244 -8.29 13.43 -16.47
C SER A 244 -9.55 12.75 -16.99
N PHE A 245 -9.68 11.45 -16.69
CA PHE A 245 -10.91 10.70 -16.96
C PHE A 245 -12.12 11.31 -16.22
N GLU A 246 -11.95 11.76 -14.98
CA GLU A 246 -13.00 12.40 -14.22
C GLU A 246 -13.60 13.63 -14.94
N SER A 247 -12.73 14.52 -15.44
CA SER A 247 -13.17 15.72 -16.16
C SER A 247 -13.97 15.36 -17.42
N LEU A 248 -13.51 14.34 -18.16
CA LEU A 248 -14.21 13.82 -19.33
C LEU A 248 -15.57 13.22 -18.93
N TYR A 249 -15.58 12.34 -17.93
CA TYR A 249 -16.80 11.68 -17.46
C TYR A 249 -17.85 12.70 -16.96
N GLN A 250 -17.45 13.63 -16.12
CA GLN A 250 -18.33 14.67 -15.59
C GLN A 250 -18.88 15.59 -16.69
N ALA A 251 -18.06 15.95 -17.68
CA ALA A 251 -18.48 16.76 -18.82
C ALA A 251 -19.52 16.00 -19.67
N ILE A 252 -19.29 14.74 -20.01
CA ILE A 252 -20.23 13.91 -20.77
C ILE A 252 -21.58 13.82 -20.04
N ARG A 253 -21.55 13.64 -18.72
CA ARG A 253 -22.76 13.55 -17.88
C ARG A 253 -23.58 14.83 -17.80
N ARG A 254 -23.16 15.94 -18.38
CA ARG A 254 -24.02 17.14 -18.52
C ARG A 254 -25.14 16.92 -19.53
N SER A 255 -24.92 16.16 -20.60
CA SER A 255 -25.90 15.80 -21.61
C SER A 255 -26.41 14.36 -21.44
N TYR A 256 -25.52 13.40 -21.15
CA TYR A 256 -25.84 11.98 -21.00
C TYR A 256 -26.25 11.64 -19.58
N ARG A 257 -27.50 11.92 -19.28
CA ARG A 257 -28.06 11.71 -17.94
C ARG A 257 -29.56 11.40 -17.99
N PHE A 258 -30.11 11.03 -16.85
CA PHE A 258 -31.55 10.76 -16.71
C PHE A 258 -32.39 11.89 -17.34
N GLY A 259 -33.38 11.50 -18.14
CA GLY A 259 -34.23 12.44 -18.90
C GLY A 259 -33.72 12.76 -20.31
N GLN A 260 -32.53 12.27 -20.72
CA GLN A 260 -32.10 12.33 -22.11
C GLN A 260 -32.89 11.30 -22.93
N THR A 261 -33.49 11.73 -24.05
CA THR A 261 -34.30 10.89 -24.93
C THR A 261 -33.67 10.63 -26.29
N GLN A 262 -32.58 11.31 -26.61
CA GLN A 262 -31.89 11.21 -27.88
C GLN A 262 -30.50 10.61 -27.69
N GLU A 263 -29.97 9.94 -28.72
CA GLU A 263 -28.56 9.48 -28.73
C GLU A 263 -27.61 10.66 -28.54
N VAL A 264 -26.61 10.47 -27.71
CA VAL A 264 -25.62 11.50 -27.41
C VAL A 264 -24.33 11.19 -28.17
N ASN A 265 -23.82 12.18 -28.91
CA ASN A 265 -22.60 12.08 -29.70
C ASN A 265 -21.47 12.85 -29.04
N ILE A 266 -20.38 12.16 -28.79
CA ILE A 266 -19.17 12.69 -28.19
C ILE A 266 -18.07 12.67 -29.26
N TYR A 267 -17.75 13.82 -29.81
CA TYR A 267 -16.66 13.98 -30.77
C TYR A 267 -15.35 14.26 -30.00
N ILE A 268 -14.35 13.42 -30.26
CA ILE A 268 -13.01 13.56 -29.67
C ILE A 268 -12.05 13.90 -30.79
N VAL A 269 -11.51 15.11 -30.77
CA VAL A 269 -10.55 15.58 -31.78
C VAL A 269 -9.13 15.45 -31.23
N THR A 270 -8.35 14.58 -31.86
CA THR A 270 -6.99 14.23 -31.42
C THR A 270 -6.00 14.30 -32.56
N THR A 271 -4.72 14.19 -32.26
CA THR A 271 -3.64 14.05 -33.24
C THR A 271 -2.92 12.73 -33.07
N ASP A 272 -2.19 12.32 -34.08
CA ASP A 272 -1.34 11.12 -34.07
C ASP A 272 -0.29 11.14 -32.93
N THR A 273 0.07 12.32 -32.44
CA THR A 273 1.01 12.52 -31.32
C THR A 273 0.37 12.39 -29.91
N MET A 274 -0.95 12.27 -29.82
CA MET A 274 -1.71 12.25 -28.56
C MET A 274 -2.25 10.87 -28.17
N GLN A 275 -1.79 9.79 -28.79
CA GLN A 275 -2.27 8.44 -28.56
C GLN A 275 -2.14 7.95 -27.11
N ASN A 276 -1.08 8.38 -26.40
CA ASN A 276 -0.85 8.06 -25.00
C ASN A 276 -1.94 8.66 -24.07
N VAL A 277 -2.51 9.80 -24.41
CA VAL A 277 -3.61 10.43 -23.64
C VAL A 277 -4.86 9.57 -23.76
N ILE A 278 -5.18 9.12 -24.98
CA ILE A 278 -6.33 8.24 -25.25
C ILE A 278 -6.16 6.91 -24.48
N GLN A 279 -5.01 6.27 -24.61
CA GLN A 279 -4.72 5.01 -23.92
C GLN A 279 -4.83 5.14 -22.38
N ALA A 280 -4.35 6.26 -21.82
CA ALA A 280 -4.48 6.54 -20.39
C ALA A 280 -5.96 6.69 -19.96
N ILE A 281 -6.76 7.41 -20.76
CA ILE A 281 -8.20 7.58 -20.50
C ILE A 281 -8.94 6.25 -20.60
N GLU A 282 -8.70 5.47 -21.64
CA GLU A 282 -9.31 4.15 -21.83
C GLU A 282 -8.97 3.18 -20.70
N THR A 283 -7.73 3.24 -20.21
CA THR A 283 -7.32 2.42 -19.06
C THR A 283 -8.09 2.79 -17.80
N LYS A 284 -8.19 4.09 -17.50
CA LYS A 284 -8.97 4.60 -16.37
C LYS A 284 -10.47 4.31 -16.51
N GLN A 285 -11.00 4.40 -17.71
CA GLN A 285 -12.39 4.04 -18.00
C GLN A 285 -12.67 2.58 -17.69
N ARG A 286 -11.82 1.67 -18.16
CA ARG A 286 -11.94 0.23 -17.88
C ARG A 286 -11.86 -0.09 -16.39
N GLN A 287 -10.97 0.57 -15.66
CA GLN A 287 -10.88 0.45 -14.21
C GLN A 287 -12.17 0.94 -13.53
N PHE A 288 -12.68 2.09 -13.95
CA PHE A 288 -13.91 2.65 -13.42
C PHE A 288 -15.13 1.76 -13.68
N GLU A 289 -15.30 1.24 -14.89
CA GLU A 289 -16.36 0.28 -15.26
C GLU A 289 -16.27 -1.01 -14.44
N THR A 290 -15.04 -1.50 -14.21
CA THR A 290 -14.80 -2.67 -13.36
C THR A 290 -15.24 -2.39 -11.91
N MET A 291 -14.87 -1.22 -11.37
CA MET A 291 -15.31 -0.79 -10.04
C MET A 291 -16.84 -0.73 -9.94
N GLN A 292 -17.50 -0.07 -10.90
CA GLN A 292 -18.97 0.05 -10.91
C GLN A 292 -19.64 -1.33 -10.89
N ARG A 293 -19.19 -2.22 -11.77
CA ARG A 293 -19.75 -3.57 -11.87
C ARG A 293 -19.55 -4.38 -10.58
N LYS A 294 -18.33 -4.37 -10.05
CA LYS A 294 -17.99 -5.10 -8.82
C LYS A 294 -18.74 -4.54 -7.61
N MET A 295 -18.73 -3.24 -7.43
CA MET A 295 -19.47 -2.62 -6.31
C MET A 295 -20.98 -2.87 -6.40
N ALA A 296 -21.59 -2.76 -7.58
CA ALA A 296 -23.01 -3.06 -7.76
C ALA A 296 -23.32 -4.53 -7.44
N GLU A 297 -22.48 -5.47 -7.89
CA GLU A 297 -22.60 -6.91 -7.59
C GLU A 297 -22.59 -7.20 -6.08
N TYR A 298 -21.59 -6.66 -5.37
CA TYR A 298 -21.44 -6.92 -3.94
C TYR A 298 -22.42 -6.11 -3.08
N SER A 299 -22.78 -4.89 -3.47
CA SER A 299 -23.83 -4.10 -2.80
C SER A 299 -25.17 -4.83 -2.85
N ASN A 300 -25.53 -5.41 -3.99
CA ASN A 300 -26.77 -6.18 -4.14
C ASN A 300 -26.80 -7.41 -3.21
N LYS A 301 -25.70 -8.16 -3.14
CA LYS A 301 -25.56 -9.29 -2.20
C LYS A 301 -25.79 -8.83 -0.75
N ASN A 302 -25.21 -7.70 -0.34
CA ASN A 302 -25.29 -7.18 1.03
C ASN A 302 -26.70 -6.67 1.40
N ILE A 303 -27.37 -5.99 0.49
CA ILE A 303 -28.74 -5.47 0.69
C ILE A 303 -29.72 -6.63 0.92
N HIS A 304 -29.57 -7.73 0.19
CA HIS A 304 -30.46 -8.88 0.30
C HIS A 304 -30.17 -9.77 1.52
N THR A 305 -28.95 -9.81 2.03
CA THR A 305 -28.57 -10.70 3.14
C THR A 305 -28.69 -10.06 4.52
N GLY A 306 -28.77 -8.73 4.61
CA GLY A 306 -28.80 -7.99 5.89
C GLY A 306 -27.55 -8.19 6.74
N ASN A 307 -26.53 -8.82 6.20
CA ASN A 307 -25.28 -9.12 6.89
C ASN A 307 -24.25 -8.04 6.62
N LEU A 308 -23.88 -7.33 7.65
CA LEU A 308 -22.53 -6.78 7.77
C LEU A 308 -21.59 -8.00 7.77
N LEU A 309 -20.92 -8.24 6.66
CA LEU A 309 -20.11 -9.44 6.44
C LEU A 309 -19.04 -9.56 7.52
N LYS A 310 -19.20 -10.50 8.43
CA LYS A 310 -18.07 -11.24 8.96
C LYS A 310 -17.51 -12.02 7.78
N MET A 311 -16.36 -11.59 7.29
CA MET A 311 -15.65 -12.30 6.22
C MET A 311 -15.12 -13.60 6.80
N GLU A 312 -15.87 -14.70 6.63
CA GLU A 312 -15.32 -16.04 6.81
C GLU A 312 -14.46 -16.36 5.59
N ARG A 313 -13.14 -16.32 5.77
CA ARG A 313 -12.16 -16.75 4.78
C ARG A 313 -11.81 -18.21 5.04
N GLU A 314 -11.93 -19.04 4.03
CA GLU A 314 -11.33 -20.38 4.09
C GLU A 314 -9.85 -20.27 3.65
N TYR A 315 -8.95 -20.29 4.65
CA TYR A 315 -7.53 -20.50 4.41
C TYR A 315 -7.20 -21.99 4.42
N GLU A 316 -6.21 -22.41 3.63
CA GLU A 316 -5.68 -23.75 3.80
C GLU A 316 -5.00 -23.84 5.17
N THR A 317 -5.67 -24.49 6.11
CA THR A 317 -5.17 -24.71 7.46
C THR A 317 -4.90 -26.19 7.66
N LYS A 318 -3.76 -26.50 8.24
CA LYS A 318 -3.37 -27.85 8.69
C LYS A 318 -3.11 -27.85 10.18
N SER A 319 -3.51 -28.88 10.85
CA SER A 319 -3.35 -29.01 12.31
C SER A 319 -3.02 -30.43 12.72
N GLY A 320 -2.33 -30.54 13.85
CA GLY A 320 -2.10 -31.78 14.57
C GLY A 320 -2.58 -31.66 16.02
N GLN A 321 -2.08 -32.52 16.92
CA GLN A 321 -2.49 -32.48 18.32
C GLN A 321 -2.07 -31.19 19.05
N MET A 322 -0.86 -30.69 18.74
CA MET A 322 -0.24 -29.59 19.47
C MET A 322 0.14 -28.41 18.56
N TRP A 323 -0.30 -28.41 17.31
CA TRP A 323 0.06 -27.37 16.38
C TRP A 323 -1.04 -27.07 15.35
N GLU A 324 -1.01 -25.86 14.86
CA GLU A 324 -1.84 -25.39 13.75
C GLU A 324 -1.02 -24.48 12.86
N ALA A 325 -1.23 -24.58 11.56
CA ALA A 325 -0.58 -23.70 10.60
C ALA A 325 -1.55 -23.32 9.48
N SER A 326 -1.51 -22.06 9.05
CA SER A 326 -2.35 -21.53 7.97
C SER A 326 -1.50 -20.94 6.85
N LEU A 327 -1.88 -21.26 5.60
CA LEU A 327 -1.27 -20.71 4.40
C LEU A 327 -1.91 -19.37 4.06
N GLY A 328 -1.14 -18.29 4.08
CA GLY A 328 -1.62 -16.95 3.71
C GLY A 328 -0.78 -15.80 4.24
N ASP A 329 -1.21 -14.59 3.96
CA ASP A 329 -0.58 -13.36 4.40
C ASP A 329 -0.77 -13.18 5.93
N CYS A 330 0.34 -13.05 6.65
CA CYS A 330 0.33 -12.89 8.11
C CYS A 330 -0.40 -11.63 8.57
N VAL A 331 -0.40 -10.55 7.79
CA VAL A 331 -1.12 -9.30 8.11
C VAL A 331 -2.63 -9.54 8.14
N GLN A 332 -3.12 -10.43 7.29
CA GLN A 332 -4.53 -10.78 7.22
C GLN A 332 -4.88 -11.86 8.26
N LEU A 333 -4.09 -12.95 8.30
CA LEU A 333 -4.36 -14.09 9.19
C LEU A 333 -4.32 -13.71 10.67
N ILE A 334 -3.45 -12.76 11.06
CA ILE A 334 -3.36 -12.34 12.46
C ILE A 334 -4.65 -11.65 12.95
N GLN A 335 -5.45 -11.07 12.03
CA GLN A 335 -6.72 -10.43 12.40
C GLN A 335 -7.79 -11.43 12.82
N GLU A 336 -7.68 -12.69 12.37
CA GLU A 336 -8.61 -13.77 12.74
C GLU A 336 -8.32 -14.34 14.13
N LEU A 337 -7.14 -14.08 14.70
CA LEU A 337 -6.78 -14.57 16.01
C LEU A 337 -7.50 -13.78 17.13
N PRO A 338 -7.96 -14.45 18.19
CA PRO A 338 -8.53 -13.79 19.35
C PRO A 338 -7.51 -12.88 20.06
N ASP A 339 -8.01 -11.82 20.70
CA ASP A 339 -7.21 -10.97 21.55
C ASP A 339 -6.61 -11.78 22.71
N GLU A 340 -5.39 -11.44 23.11
CA GLU A 340 -4.68 -12.06 24.24
C GLU A 340 -4.67 -13.61 24.22
N SER A 341 -4.50 -14.19 23.04
CA SER A 341 -4.50 -15.65 22.83
C SER A 341 -3.09 -16.26 22.79
N VAL A 342 -2.06 -15.48 22.49
CA VAL A 342 -0.68 -15.92 22.27
C VAL A 342 0.18 -15.71 23.52
N ASP A 343 0.91 -16.74 23.94
CA ASP A 343 1.77 -16.67 25.13
C ASP A 343 3.20 -16.22 24.81
N PHE A 344 3.74 -16.58 23.66
CA PHE A 344 5.07 -16.20 23.20
C PHE A 344 5.13 -16.15 21.69
N SER A 345 5.85 -15.18 21.13
CA SER A 345 6.11 -15.16 19.69
C SER A 345 7.62 -15.14 19.44
N VAL A 346 8.06 -15.97 18.51
CA VAL A 346 9.46 -16.01 18.06
C VAL A 346 9.52 -16.18 16.56
N PHE A 347 10.29 -15.32 15.89
CA PHE A 347 10.39 -15.33 14.42
C PHE A 347 11.59 -14.55 13.88
N SER A 348 11.90 -14.80 12.61
CA SER A 348 12.79 -13.97 11.80
C SER A 348 11.95 -13.25 10.75
N PRO A 349 11.89 -11.90 10.72
CA PRO A 349 11.20 -11.19 9.65
C PRO A 349 11.93 -11.39 8.31
N PRO A 350 11.23 -11.29 7.16
CA PRO A 350 11.90 -11.27 5.87
C PRO A 350 12.85 -10.08 5.77
N PHE A 351 14.00 -10.29 5.11
CA PHE A 351 15.03 -9.25 4.94
C PHE A 351 14.79 -8.50 3.62
N PRO A 352 14.27 -7.26 3.65
CA PRO A 352 14.00 -6.51 2.43
C PRO A 352 15.28 -6.21 1.65
N GLU A 353 15.20 -6.20 0.32
CA GLU A 353 16.30 -5.97 -0.63
C GLU A 353 17.44 -7.03 -0.62
N LEU A 354 17.49 -7.94 0.35
CA LEU A 354 18.55 -8.92 0.45
C LEU A 354 18.18 -10.23 -0.24
N TYR A 355 16.93 -10.68 -0.02
CA TYR A 355 16.40 -11.93 -0.55
C TYR A 355 14.99 -11.76 -1.11
N ILE A 356 14.71 -12.41 -2.22
CA ILE A 356 13.37 -12.65 -2.74
C ILE A 356 12.97 -14.03 -2.23
N TYR A 357 12.05 -14.09 -1.28
CA TYR A 357 11.60 -15.36 -0.68
C TYR A 357 10.56 -16.07 -1.54
N SER A 358 9.73 -15.32 -2.25
CA SER A 358 8.72 -15.83 -3.15
C SER A 358 8.46 -14.88 -4.31
N ASP A 359 7.84 -15.36 -5.40
CA ASP A 359 7.34 -14.52 -6.48
C ASP A 359 6.01 -13.85 -6.11
N GLN A 360 5.52 -14.08 -4.90
CA GLN A 360 4.28 -13.51 -4.41
C GLN A 360 4.50 -12.06 -4.00
N LEU A 361 3.53 -11.24 -4.37
CA LEU A 361 3.61 -9.79 -4.18
C LEU A 361 3.36 -9.38 -2.72
N GLU A 362 2.78 -10.30 -1.94
CA GLU A 362 2.53 -10.18 -0.51
C GLU A 362 3.77 -10.39 0.36
N ASP A 363 4.84 -10.90 -0.24
CA ASP A 363 6.09 -11.12 0.46
C ASP A 363 6.73 -9.78 0.84
N MET A 364 6.78 -9.49 2.14
CA MET A 364 7.41 -8.27 2.66
C MET A 364 8.87 -8.15 2.27
N GLY A 365 9.56 -9.27 1.98
CA GLY A 365 10.92 -9.29 1.45
C GLY A 365 11.05 -8.65 0.06
N ASN A 366 9.96 -8.58 -0.70
CA ASN A 366 9.90 -7.94 -2.01
C ASN A 366 9.65 -6.42 -1.94
N SER A 367 9.59 -5.84 -0.75
CA SER A 367 9.47 -4.38 -0.57
C SER A 367 10.62 -3.66 -1.27
N LYS A 368 10.31 -2.62 -2.05
CA LYS A 368 11.30 -1.87 -2.84
C LYS A 368 12.27 -1.05 -2.01
N ASN A 369 11.80 -0.61 -0.87
CA ASN A 369 12.54 0.18 0.08
C ASN A 369 12.10 -0.15 1.51
N TYR A 370 12.87 0.37 2.46
CA TYR A 370 12.63 0.12 3.88
C TYR A 370 11.31 0.72 4.39
N ASN A 371 10.88 1.85 3.86
CA ASN A 371 9.65 2.50 4.30
C ASN A 371 8.42 1.62 3.98
N GLU A 372 8.39 1.00 2.81
CA GLU A 372 7.33 0.05 2.44
C GLU A 372 7.33 -1.17 3.36
N PHE A 373 8.52 -1.72 3.64
CA PHE A 373 8.65 -2.82 4.58
C PHE A 373 8.12 -2.43 5.96
N VAL A 374 8.54 -1.26 6.49
CA VAL A 374 8.13 -0.77 7.81
C VAL A 374 6.60 -0.60 7.88
N VAL A 375 5.98 -0.07 6.84
CA VAL A 375 4.52 0.09 6.81
C VAL A 375 3.82 -1.27 6.94
N ALA A 376 4.19 -2.26 6.11
CA ALA A 376 3.61 -3.60 6.19
C ALA A 376 3.91 -4.29 7.53
N PHE A 377 5.15 -4.16 8.01
CA PHE A 377 5.59 -4.72 9.28
C PHE A 377 4.86 -4.11 10.47
N ASN A 378 4.58 -2.81 10.46
CA ASN A 378 3.82 -2.12 11.52
C ASN A 378 2.38 -2.66 11.64
N TYR A 379 1.72 -3.03 10.54
CA TYR A 379 0.39 -3.65 10.63
C TYR A 379 0.45 -5.05 11.25
N MET A 380 1.42 -5.85 10.85
CA MET A 380 1.67 -7.13 11.51
C MET A 380 1.97 -6.93 13.01
N THR A 381 2.81 -5.95 13.36
CA THR A 381 3.18 -5.63 14.75
C THR A 381 1.96 -5.21 15.59
N LYS A 382 1.06 -4.38 15.06
CA LYS A 382 -0.20 -4.02 15.75
C LYS A 382 -1.09 -5.24 16.00
N GLY A 383 -1.24 -6.10 14.98
CA GLY A 383 -1.95 -7.37 15.12
C GLY A 383 -1.29 -8.26 16.17
N LEU A 384 0.04 -8.38 16.15
CA LEU A 384 0.81 -9.14 17.13
C LEU A 384 0.63 -8.58 18.55
N PHE A 385 0.67 -7.26 18.72
CA PHE A 385 0.43 -6.63 20.02
C PHE A 385 -0.96 -6.97 20.56
N ARG A 386 -1.98 -6.95 19.72
CA ARG A 386 -3.35 -7.29 20.10
C ARG A 386 -3.46 -8.74 20.59
N VAL A 387 -2.91 -9.69 19.82
CA VAL A 387 -3.06 -11.12 20.12
C VAL A 387 -2.13 -11.62 21.22
N MET A 388 -1.01 -10.95 21.50
CA MET A 388 -0.13 -11.28 22.62
C MET A 388 -0.82 -11.05 23.96
N ARG A 389 -0.65 -11.95 24.89
CA ARG A 389 -1.10 -11.78 26.28
C ARG A 389 -0.27 -10.71 27.00
N SER A 390 -0.93 -9.96 27.88
CA SER A 390 -0.28 -8.98 28.74
C SER A 390 0.82 -9.61 29.59
N GLY A 391 1.95 -8.93 29.71
CA GLY A 391 3.14 -9.38 30.45
C GLY A 391 3.98 -10.44 29.75
N ARG A 392 3.66 -10.83 28.52
CA ARG A 392 4.37 -11.85 27.74
C ARG A 392 5.36 -11.24 26.75
N ASN A 393 6.29 -12.07 26.27
CA ASN A 393 7.44 -11.66 25.46
C ASN A 393 7.30 -12.03 23.99
N VAL A 394 7.98 -11.23 23.15
CA VAL A 394 8.25 -11.50 21.75
C VAL A 394 9.76 -11.49 21.54
N ALA A 395 10.29 -12.45 20.80
CA ALA A 395 11.70 -12.52 20.42
C ALA A 395 11.83 -12.46 18.88
N ILE A 396 12.60 -11.52 18.38
CA ILE A 396 12.82 -11.31 16.94
C ILE A 396 14.29 -11.53 16.61
N HIS A 397 14.54 -12.50 15.73
CA HIS A 397 15.87 -12.72 15.18
C HIS A 397 16.09 -11.81 13.98
N CYS A 398 17.16 -11.02 14.00
CA CYS A 398 17.55 -10.16 12.89
C CYS A 398 19.06 -9.95 12.84
N MET A 399 19.53 -9.28 11.78
CA MET A 399 20.91 -8.83 11.63
C MET A 399 20.94 -7.53 10.84
N ASP A 400 21.98 -6.73 11.03
CA ASP A 400 22.18 -5.56 10.19
C ASP A 400 22.65 -5.97 8.79
N LEU A 401 22.20 -5.23 7.76
CA LEU A 401 22.34 -5.66 6.39
C LEU A 401 23.52 -4.99 5.69
N PRO A 402 24.38 -5.76 4.98
CA PRO A 402 25.50 -5.20 4.25
C PRO A 402 25.02 -4.40 3.02
N ILE A 403 25.49 -3.17 2.87
CA ILE A 403 25.27 -2.33 1.70
C ILE A 403 26.24 -2.75 0.59
N GLN A 404 25.72 -3.08 -0.57
CA GLN A 404 26.50 -3.49 -1.74
C GLN A 404 26.90 -2.28 -2.59
N LYS A 405 28.21 -2.14 -2.85
CA LYS A 405 28.77 -1.05 -3.67
C LYS A 405 28.14 -0.95 -5.06
N GLY A 406 27.81 -2.09 -5.67
CA GLY A 406 27.22 -2.11 -7.02
C GLY A 406 25.82 -1.51 -7.11
N LYS A 407 25.05 -1.54 -6.01
CA LYS A 407 23.70 -0.98 -5.95
C LYS A 407 23.66 0.47 -5.43
N HIS A 408 24.54 0.81 -4.48
CA HIS A 408 24.44 2.05 -3.71
C HIS A 408 25.65 2.98 -3.83
N GLY A 409 26.69 2.58 -4.58
CA GLY A 409 27.90 3.39 -4.78
C GLY A 409 28.90 3.39 -3.61
N PHE A 410 28.53 2.93 -2.44
CA PHE A 410 29.38 2.84 -1.24
C PHE A 410 29.23 1.50 -0.50
N ILE A 411 30.12 1.23 0.44
CA ILE A 411 30.12 0.04 1.30
C ILE A 411 29.77 0.48 2.72
N GLY A 412 28.87 -0.23 3.38
CA GLY A 412 28.47 0.04 4.75
C GLY A 412 27.57 -1.04 5.32
N LEU A 413 26.99 -0.75 6.47
CA LEU A 413 25.92 -1.53 7.08
C LEU A 413 24.67 -0.67 7.16
N ARG A 414 23.51 -1.31 7.02
CA ARG A 414 22.22 -0.73 7.22
C ARG A 414 21.65 -1.22 8.54
N ASP A 415 21.22 -0.30 9.39
CA ASP A 415 20.66 -0.57 10.71
C ASP A 415 19.24 -1.18 10.60
N PHE A 416 19.18 -2.48 10.25
CA PHE A 416 17.92 -3.21 10.19
C PHE A 416 17.42 -3.55 11.61
N SER A 417 18.33 -3.86 12.53
CA SER A 417 17.98 -4.16 13.92
C SER A 417 17.33 -2.96 14.62
N GLY A 418 17.85 -1.74 14.43
CA GLY A 418 17.27 -0.52 14.96
C GLY A 418 15.92 -0.18 14.34
N MET A 419 15.73 -0.48 13.05
CA MET A 419 14.43 -0.31 12.38
C MET A 419 13.36 -1.24 12.97
N ILE A 420 13.66 -2.53 13.16
CA ILE A 420 12.76 -3.47 13.83
C ILE A 420 12.42 -3.01 15.25
N LEU A 421 13.42 -2.50 15.98
CA LEU A 421 13.21 -1.97 17.33
C LEU A 421 12.21 -0.81 17.32
N ARG A 422 12.40 0.18 16.44
CA ARG A 422 11.48 1.32 16.32
C ARG A 422 10.07 0.88 15.95
N ALA A 423 9.94 0.00 14.96
CA ALA A 423 8.64 -0.50 14.52
C ALA A 423 7.88 -1.25 15.64
N MET A 424 8.58 -2.08 16.41
CA MET A 424 7.98 -2.82 17.53
C MET A 424 7.57 -1.92 18.69
N CYS A 425 8.31 -0.85 18.94
CA CYS A 425 7.98 0.14 19.97
C CYS A 425 6.93 1.17 19.51
N GLY A 426 6.45 1.09 18.27
CA GLY A 426 5.44 2.00 17.74
C GLY A 426 5.98 3.39 17.37
N ILE A 427 7.29 3.53 17.15
CA ILE A 427 7.94 4.79 16.77
C ILE A 427 8.05 4.83 15.26
N SER A 428 7.45 5.83 14.61
CA SER A 428 7.68 6.06 13.19
C SER A 428 9.10 6.58 12.93
N GLU A 429 9.66 6.31 11.76
CA GLU A 429 11.00 6.78 11.40
C GLU A 429 11.08 8.31 11.38
N ASP A 430 10.04 8.97 10.88
CA ASP A 430 9.92 10.43 10.87
C ASP A 430 9.83 11.02 12.29
N GLU A 431 9.09 10.38 13.18
CA GLU A 431 9.03 10.78 14.59
C GLU A 431 10.37 10.58 15.31
N ALA A 432 11.08 9.48 15.04
CA ALA A 432 12.40 9.24 15.60
C ALA A 432 13.41 10.30 15.16
N ILE A 433 13.43 10.64 13.86
CA ILE A 433 14.29 11.71 13.32
C ILE A 433 13.93 13.04 13.95
N LEU A 434 12.65 13.39 14.03
CA LEU A 434 12.19 14.64 14.62
C LEU A 434 12.55 14.75 16.12
N ILE A 435 12.41 13.66 16.85
CA ILE A 435 12.81 13.59 18.28
C ILE A 435 14.30 13.82 18.42
N ASP A 436 15.14 13.18 17.60
CA ASP A 436 16.60 13.33 17.66
C ASP A 436 17.05 14.73 17.21
N GLU A 437 16.41 15.33 16.21
CA GLU A 437 16.64 16.73 15.83
C GLU A 437 16.27 17.70 16.95
N ILE A 438 15.13 17.53 17.59
CA ILE A 438 14.69 18.37 18.73
C ILE A 438 15.61 18.18 19.92
N ARG A 439 16.05 16.94 20.23
CA ARG A 439 17.07 16.69 21.26
C ARG A 439 18.38 17.40 20.95
N GLY A 440 18.80 17.34 19.67
CA GLY A 440 19.98 18.07 19.19
C GLY A 440 19.86 19.57 19.44
N ILE A 441 18.72 20.19 19.10
CA ILE A 441 18.44 21.61 19.34
C ILE A 441 18.43 21.96 20.85
N LEU A 442 17.83 21.10 21.66
CA LEU A 442 17.73 21.34 23.14
C LEU A 442 19.05 21.13 23.85
N ASN A 443 19.98 20.34 23.31
CA ASN A 443 21.30 20.08 23.92
C ASN A 443 22.38 21.09 23.51
N VAL A 444 22.09 22.07 22.63
CA VAL A 444 23.02 23.15 22.32
C VAL A 444 23.15 24.09 23.58
N PRO A 445 24.36 24.35 24.08
CA PRO A 445 24.53 25.25 25.20
C PRO A 445 23.96 26.65 24.91
N GLN A 446 23.22 27.22 25.85
CA GLN A 446 22.48 28.48 25.70
C GLN A 446 23.39 29.73 25.59
N GLU A 447 24.67 29.62 25.31
CA GLU A 447 25.60 30.73 25.23
C GLU A 447 25.41 31.68 24.06
N THR A 448 24.55 31.35 23.09
CA THR A 448 24.24 32.21 21.96
C THR A 448 22.80 32.73 22.08
N GLY A 449 22.58 33.76 22.86
CA GLY A 449 21.37 34.52 23.20
C GLY A 449 20.28 34.75 22.13
N ALA A 450 19.94 33.79 21.31
CA ALA A 450 19.00 33.89 20.19
C ALA A 450 17.83 32.88 20.24
N GLN A 451 17.71 32.02 21.23
CA GLN A 451 16.53 31.18 21.35
C GLN A 451 15.53 31.81 22.35
N ASP A 452 14.35 32.14 21.83
CA ASP A 452 13.22 32.56 22.64
C ASP A 452 12.92 31.48 23.70
N GLU A 453 13.04 31.85 24.98
CA GLU A 453 12.79 30.97 26.12
C GLU A 453 11.41 30.27 26.04
N ARG A 454 10.44 30.89 25.35
CA ARG A 454 9.12 30.32 25.10
C ARG A 454 9.21 29.18 24.08
N THR A 455 9.99 29.31 23.02
CA THR A 455 10.18 28.26 22.01
C THR A 455 10.90 27.07 22.63
N TYR A 456 11.94 27.28 23.41
CA TYR A 456 12.63 26.22 24.15
C TYR A 456 11.69 25.45 25.09
N LYS A 457 10.90 26.17 25.92
CA LYS A 457 9.92 25.54 26.81
C LYS A 457 8.86 24.75 26.05
N ARG A 458 8.39 25.24 24.89
CA ARG A 458 7.39 24.55 24.06
C ARG A 458 7.97 23.28 23.44
N LEU A 459 9.18 23.33 22.87
CA LEU A 459 9.87 22.16 22.32
C LEU A 459 10.14 21.12 23.39
N LYS A 460 10.59 21.55 24.61
CA LYS A 460 10.81 20.66 25.74
C LYS A 460 9.51 19.99 26.19
N MET A 461 8.44 20.77 26.35
CA MET A 461 7.12 20.24 26.72
C MET A 461 6.58 19.26 25.65
N TRP A 462 6.81 19.56 24.37
CA TRP A 462 6.43 18.66 23.28
C TRP A 462 7.25 17.37 23.32
N LEU A 463 8.56 17.46 23.53
CA LEU A 463 9.44 16.30 23.67
C LEU A 463 9.05 15.43 24.87
N ASP A 464 8.86 16.05 26.05
CA ASP A 464 8.44 15.36 27.27
C ASP A 464 7.06 14.68 27.08
N ALA A 465 6.12 15.34 26.37
CA ALA A 465 4.81 14.78 26.06
C ALA A 465 4.94 13.62 25.07
N LYS A 466 5.77 13.74 24.02
CA LYS A 466 6.02 12.67 23.06
C LYS A 466 6.77 11.50 23.69
N GLU A 467 7.73 11.74 24.55
CA GLU A 467 8.40 10.68 25.31
C GLU A 467 7.44 9.98 26.28
N ALA A 468 6.53 10.72 26.92
CA ALA A 468 5.48 10.14 27.76
C ALA A 468 4.44 9.39 26.93
N GLU A 469 4.11 9.89 25.74
CA GLU A 469 3.26 9.22 24.76
C GLU A 469 3.92 7.93 24.26
N MET A 470 5.22 7.93 24.01
CA MET A 470 6.00 6.73 23.65
C MET A 470 6.04 5.70 24.78
N VAL A 471 6.03 6.13 26.04
CA VAL A 471 5.92 5.23 27.21
C VAL A 471 4.49 4.70 27.38
N ASN A 472 3.49 5.46 26.96
CA ASN A 472 2.06 5.10 27.10
C ASN A 472 1.44 4.52 25.82
N HIS A 473 2.15 4.51 24.68
CA HIS A 473 1.60 4.03 23.43
C HIS A 473 1.64 2.50 23.33
N ALA A 474 0.63 2.01 22.68
CA ALA A 474 0.28 0.67 22.22
C ALA A 474 1.38 -0.09 21.46
N GLY A 475 2.63 0.11 21.79
CA GLY A 475 3.80 -0.62 21.31
C GLY A 475 4.37 -1.54 22.39
N PHE A 476 5.17 -2.49 21.94
CA PHE A 476 5.93 -3.33 22.84
C PHE A 476 7.02 -2.54 23.56
N ILE A 477 7.30 -2.93 24.80
CA ILE A 477 8.43 -2.41 25.56
C ILE A 477 9.69 -3.20 25.14
N TYR A 478 10.72 -2.51 24.71
CA TYR A 478 12.03 -3.12 24.47
C TYR A 478 12.60 -3.69 25.75
N HIS A 479 12.93 -4.98 25.74
CA HIS A 479 13.35 -5.70 26.95
C HIS A 479 14.86 -5.87 27.00
N ASP A 480 15.44 -6.56 26.00
CA ASP A 480 16.87 -6.77 25.88
C ASP A 480 17.31 -7.15 24.45
N ARG A 481 18.63 -7.27 24.27
CA ARG A 481 19.24 -7.75 23.02
C ARG A 481 20.31 -8.78 23.32
N ILE A 482 20.18 -9.95 22.71
CA ILE A 482 21.18 -11.00 22.74
C ILE A 482 21.95 -10.98 21.43
N THR A 483 23.27 -11.02 21.50
CA THR A 483 24.16 -11.10 20.32
C THR A 483 24.58 -12.55 20.09
N ILE A 484 24.30 -13.08 18.90
CA ILE A 484 24.76 -14.40 18.48
C ILE A 484 26.05 -14.22 17.68
N TRP A 485 27.15 -14.77 18.22
CA TRP A 485 28.44 -14.70 17.56
C TRP A 485 28.46 -15.54 16.30
N LYS A 486 29.06 -15.02 15.23
CA LYS A 486 29.31 -15.73 13.98
C LYS A 486 30.80 -15.82 13.69
N ASN A 487 31.25 -17.00 13.23
CA ASN A 487 32.59 -17.17 12.77
C ASN A 487 32.84 -16.33 11.50
N PRO A 488 33.77 -15.33 11.54
CA PRO A 488 33.99 -14.43 10.42
C PRO A 488 34.51 -15.14 9.15
N VAL A 489 35.16 -16.27 9.28
CA VAL A 489 35.63 -17.08 8.14
C VAL A 489 34.45 -17.74 7.43
N THR A 490 33.51 -18.29 8.20
CA THR A 490 32.30 -18.90 7.65
C THR A 490 31.39 -17.82 6.97
N GLU A 491 31.27 -16.66 7.60
CA GLU A 491 30.56 -15.54 7.02
C GLU A 491 31.20 -15.06 5.71
N MET A 492 32.53 -14.93 5.70
CA MET A 492 33.25 -14.53 4.50
C MET A 492 33.06 -15.53 3.35
N GLN A 493 33.07 -16.83 3.64
CA GLN A 493 32.84 -17.87 2.64
C GLN A 493 31.44 -17.82 2.07
N ARG A 494 30.43 -17.51 2.92
CA ARG A 494 29.04 -17.43 2.53
C ARG A 494 28.71 -16.15 1.74
N THR A 495 29.17 -15.00 2.23
CA THR A 495 28.81 -13.69 1.69
C THR A 495 29.78 -13.20 0.61
N LYS A 496 30.97 -13.77 0.51
CA LYS A 496 32.09 -13.29 -0.33
C LYS A 496 32.39 -11.80 -0.11
N ALA A 497 32.12 -11.30 1.10
CA ALA A 497 32.24 -9.89 1.44
C ALA A 497 33.71 -9.44 1.44
N LEU A 498 34.06 -8.51 0.56
CA LEU A 498 35.42 -8.02 0.39
C LEU A 498 36.02 -7.48 1.69
N GLY A 499 35.24 -6.83 2.54
CA GLY A 499 35.70 -6.28 3.82
C GLY A 499 36.14 -7.32 4.86
N LEU A 500 35.77 -8.60 4.72
CA LEU A 500 36.18 -9.72 5.60
C LEU A 500 37.39 -10.50 5.09
N LEU A 501 37.92 -10.16 3.91
CA LEU A 501 39.08 -10.84 3.37
C LEU A 501 40.35 -10.32 4.02
N HIS A 502 41.17 -11.23 4.55
CA HIS A 502 42.53 -10.90 5.08
C HIS A 502 43.40 -10.16 4.04
N LYS A 503 43.18 -10.45 2.74
CA LYS A 503 43.82 -9.73 1.63
C LYS A 503 43.45 -8.24 1.62
N GLN A 504 42.22 -7.90 1.98
CA GLN A 504 41.74 -6.50 2.06
C GLN A 504 42.44 -5.76 3.22
N LEU A 505 42.63 -6.41 4.36
CA LEU A 505 43.36 -5.85 5.50
C LEU A 505 44.81 -5.44 5.11
N LYS A 506 45.47 -6.29 4.30
CA LYS A 506 46.82 -5.98 3.79
C LYS A 506 46.85 -4.88 2.74
N LYS A 507 45.77 -4.71 1.99
CA LYS A 507 45.69 -3.71 0.92
C LYS A 507 45.29 -2.33 1.46
N ASP A 508 44.27 -2.31 2.28
CA ASP A 508 43.71 -1.12 2.90
C ASP A 508 42.83 -1.53 4.10
N ALA A 509 43.38 -1.35 5.30
CA ALA A 509 42.72 -1.74 6.53
C ALA A 509 41.47 -0.94 6.82
N THR A 510 41.34 0.29 6.31
CA THR A 510 40.19 1.14 6.50
C THR A 510 38.93 0.61 5.79
N MET A 511 39.13 -0.23 4.78
CA MET A 511 38.06 -0.92 4.05
C MET A 511 37.72 -2.29 4.63
N SER A 512 38.36 -2.68 5.74
CA SER A 512 38.05 -3.93 6.45
C SER A 512 36.93 -3.69 7.44
N ARG A 513 36.11 -4.73 7.66
CA ARG A 513 35.05 -4.73 8.67
C ARG A 513 35.10 -6.01 9.51
N THR A 514 34.46 -5.98 10.65
CA THR A 514 34.19 -7.19 11.46
C THR A 514 33.06 -8.02 10.83
N GLY A 515 32.94 -9.28 11.26
CA GLY A 515 31.75 -10.09 10.95
C GLY A 515 30.49 -9.42 11.48
N ILE A 516 29.36 -9.67 10.84
CA ILE A 516 28.04 -9.17 11.27
C ILE A 516 27.43 -10.24 12.17
N PRO A 517 27.18 -9.96 13.46
CA PRO A 517 26.49 -10.90 14.33
C PRO A 517 25.00 -10.97 13.99
N ASP A 518 24.33 -12.02 14.47
CA ASP A 518 22.89 -12.00 14.57
C ASP A 518 22.47 -11.41 15.93
N TYR A 519 21.28 -10.83 15.95
CA TYR A 519 20.67 -10.30 17.16
C TYR A 519 19.35 -11.02 17.43
N ILE A 520 19.08 -11.28 18.71
CA ILE A 520 17.73 -11.53 19.19
C ILE A 520 17.31 -10.26 19.94
N LEU A 521 16.30 -9.57 19.40
CA LEU A 521 15.66 -8.45 20.06
C LEU A 521 14.47 -8.99 20.83
N THR A 522 14.42 -8.77 22.13
CA THR A 522 13.28 -9.18 22.95
C THR A 522 12.44 -8.00 23.35
N PHE A 523 11.14 -8.20 23.30
CA PHE A 523 10.14 -7.20 23.61
C PHE A 523 9.12 -7.79 24.58
N ARG A 524 8.41 -6.94 25.32
CA ARG A 524 7.36 -7.37 26.24
C ARG A 524 6.11 -6.51 26.05
N LYS A 525 4.95 -7.15 26.02
CA LYS A 525 3.68 -6.44 26.14
C LYS A 525 3.48 -6.05 27.60
N ASP A 526 3.20 -4.78 27.87
CA ASP A 526 2.89 -4.34 29.23
C ASP A 526 1.55 -4.87 29.72
N GLY A 527 1.30 -4.77 31.01
CA GLY A 527 0.05 -5.17 31.65
C GLY A 527 0.22 -6.23 32.73
N GLU A 528 -0.91 -6.60 33.35
CA GLU A 528 -0.97 -7.56 34.45
C GLU A 528 -0.63 -8.98 33.98
N ARG A 529 0.21 -9.66 34.73
CA ARG A 529 0.61 -11.05 34.46
C ARG A 529 -0.34 -12.00 35.15
N LYS A 530 -1.33 -12.49 34.44
CA LYS A 530 -2.28 -13.47 34.98
C LYS A 530 -1.65 -14.86 35.17
N ASN A 531 -0.71 -15.24 34.30
CA ASN A 531 -0.01 -16.53 34.35
C ASN A 531 1.50 -16.29 34.25
N PRO A 532 2.22 -16.12 35.38
CA PRO A 532 3.67 -15.92 35.36
C PRO A 532 4.37 -17.17 34.80
N VAL A 533 5.48 -16.95 34.11
CA VAL A 533 6.35 -18.03 33.63
C VAL A 533 7.27 -18.43 34.75
N GLY A 534 7.12 -19.68 35.24
CA GLY A 534 8.01 -20.30 36.22
C GLY A 534 8.91 -21.30 35.54
N VAL A 535 10.19 -20.99 35.43
CA VAL A 535 11.16 -21.86 34.73
C VAL A 535 12.12 -22.45 35.76
N ASP A 536 12.16 -23.78 35.84
CA ASP A 536 13.13 -24.51 36.65
C ASP A 536 14.32 -24.93 35.75
N ILE A 537 15.30 -24.02 35.63
CA ILE A 537 16.53 -24.25 34.89
C ILE A 537 17.69 -24.32 35.89
N PRO A 538 18.60 -25.32 35.79
CA PRO A 538 19.82 -25.36 36.59
C PRO A 538 20.62 -24.05 36.47
N VAL A 539 21.23 -23.62 37.58
CA VAL A 539 21.94 -22.32 37.67
C VAL A 539 23.02 -22.17 36.60
N ASP A 540 23.78 -23.22 36.36
CA ASP A 540 24.86 -23.25 35.37
C ASP A 540 24.31 -23.08 33.93
N LEU A 541 23.17 -23.70 33.64
CA LEU A 541 22.52 -23.57 32.35
C LEU A 541 21.90 -22.18 32.22
N TRP A 542 21.24 -21.65 33.29
CA TRP A 542 20.71 -20.29 33.31
C TRP A 542 21.81 -19.25 33.08
N GLN A 543 22.98 -19.36 33.74
CA GLN A 543 24.11 -18.43 33.55
C GLN A 543 24.57 -18.39 32.08
N LYS A 544 24.54 -19.52 31.40
CA LYS A 544 24.89 -19.66 29.99
C LYS A 544 23.83 -18.98 29.09
N TRP A 545 22.56 -19.20 29.37
CA TRP A 545 21.46 -18.64 28.58
C TRP A 545 21.20 -17.16 28.84
N ALA A 546 21.45 -16.69 30.05
CA ALA A 546 21.33 -15.29 30.43
C ALA A 546 22.50 -14.41 29.95
N SER A 547 23.52 -15.00 29.28
CA SER A 547 24.61 -14.25 28.70
C SER A 547 24.11 -13.33 27.57
N PRO A 548 24.54 -12.05 27.51
CA PRO A 548 24.17 -11.14 26.43
C PRO A 548 24.82 -11.50 25.09
N VAL A 549 25.78 -12.44 25.10
CA VAL A 549 26.45 -12.95 23.91
C VAL A 549 26.41 -14.48 23.92
N TRP A 550 25.82 -15.09 22.92
CA TRP A 550 25.81 -16.52 22.72
C TRP A 550 26.91 -16.90 21.71
N MET A 551 27.99 -17.55 22.19
CA MET A 551 29.13 -17.92 21.38
C MET A 551 29.07 -19.38 20.89
N ASP A 552 28.16 -20.17 21.42
CA ASP A 552 28.08 -21.62 21.26
C ASP A 552 26.91 -22.07 20.39
N ILE A 553 26.27 -21.17 19.66
CA ILE A 553 25.22 -21.51 18.69
C ILE A 553 25.88 -22.06 17.42
N ASP A 554 25.59 -23.33 17.10
CA ASP A 554 25.93 -23.89 15.81
C ASP A 554 25.04 -23.35 14.71
N GLN A 555 25.62 -22.64 13.75
CA GLN A 555 24.88 -22.07 12.61
C GLN A 555 24.36 -23.14 11.64
N GLY A 556 24.84 -24.36 11.72
CA GLY A 556 24.40 -25.51 10.93
C GLY A 556 23.22 -26.27 11.55
N ASP A 557 22.96 -26.10 12.86
CA ASP A 557 21.94 -26.81 13.57
C ASP A 557 20.55 -26.15 13.30
N THR A 558 19.99 -26.48 12.16
CA THR A 558 18.74 -25.98 11.62
C THR A 558 17.88 -27.13 11.15
N LEU A 559 16.57 -26.92 11.13
CA LEU A 559 15.64 -27.89 10.54
C LEU A 559 15.97 -28.09 9.04
N ASN A 560 15.55 -29.21 8.49
CA ASN A 560 15.95 -29.72 7.17
C ASN A 560 15.65 -28.75 6.00
N ARG A 561 16.57 -27.84 5.74
CA ARG A 561 16.45 -26.78 4.71
C ARG A 561 16.58 -27.30 3.26
N ASN A 562 17.13 -28.49 3.06
CA ASN A 562 17.45 -28.98 1.71
C ASN A 562 16.20 -29.46 0.97
N GLU A 563 15.14 -29.86 1.68
CA GLU A 563 13.88 -30.31 1.09
C GLU A 563 13.00 -29.18 0.55
N ALA A 564 13.21 -27.94 1.01
CA ALA A 564 12.43 -26.77 0.60
C ALA A 564 13.06 -25.99 -0.57
N ARG A 565 14.15 -26.48 -1.15
CA ARG A 565 14.88 -25.81 -2.25
C ARG A 565 14.39 -26.29 -3.60
N GLU A 566 13.95 -25.36 -4.44
CA GLU A 566 13.85 -25.57 -5.88
C GLU A 566 15.23 -25.35 -6.55
N ASP A 567 15.54 -26.05 -7.63
CA ASP A 567 16.79 -25.92 -8.37
C ASP A 567 17.09 -24.48 -8.86
N LYS A 568 16.07 -23.62 -8.97
CA LYS A 568 16.18 -22.21 -9.39
C LYS A 568 16.25 -21.22 -8.22
N ASP A 569 15.69 -21.54 -7.06
CA ASP A 569 15.65 -20.70 -5.84
C ASP A 569 16.84 -20.94 -4.91
N GLY A 570 17.87 -21.58 -5.38
CA GLY A 570 19.01 -21.94 -4.56
C GLY A 570 19.60 -20.77 -3.80
N LYS A 571 19.43 -20.77 -2.48
CA LYS A 571 20.27 -20.09 -1.46
C LYS A 571 19.53 -19.34 -0.35
N HIS A 572 18.22 -19.18 -0.36
CA HIS A 572 17.56 -18.13 0.44
C HIS A 572 16.84 -18.58 1.71
N ILE A 573 16.69 -19.89 1.97
CA ILE A 573 16.14 -20.36 3.24
C ILE A 573 17.27 -20.42 4.26
N CYS A 574 17.19 -19.57 5.27
CA CYS A 574 18.03 -19.64 6.46
C CYS A 574 17.10 -19.83 7.68
N PRO A 575 16.65 -21.08 7.97
CA PRO A 575 15.86 -21.35 9.17
C PRO A 575 16.63 -20.89 10.41
N LEU A 576 15.91 -20.42 11.42
CA LEU A 576 16.51 -20.07 12.71
C LEU A 576 17.09 -21.34 13.36
N GLN A 577 18.23 -21.20 14.00
CA GLN A 577 18.92 -22.32 14.63
C GLN A 577 18.05 -22.92 15.78
N LEU A 578 17.90 -24.22 15.81
CA LEU A 578 17.09 -24.91 16.82
C LEU A 578 17.56 -24.63 18.25
N PRO A 579 18.86 -24.57 18.58
CA PRO A 579 19.31 -24.20 19.92
C PRO A 579 18.96 -22.76 20.32
N THR A 580 18.87 -21.85 19.37
CA THR A 580 18.40 -20.47 19.63
C THR A 580 16.92 -20.47 20.04
N ILE A 581 16.08 -21.16 19.27
CA ILE A 581 14.63 -21.28 19.53
C ILE A 581 14.43 -22.01 20.88
N GLU A 582 15.17 -23.08 21.15
CA GLU A 582 15.09 -23.84 22.39
C GLU A 582 15.33 -22.98 23.63
N ARG A 583 16.39 -22.17 23.62
CA ARG A 583 16.69 -21.25 24.72
C ARG A 583 15.58 -20.22 24.95
N LEU A 584 15.09 -19.62 23.89
CA LEU A 584 14.06 -18.61 23.97
C LEU A 584 12.74 -19.20 24.51
N ILE A 585 12.31 -20.37 24.00
CA ILE A 585 11.14 -21.06 24.49
C ILE A 585 11.33 -21.49 25.94
N GLY A 586 12.51 -22.03 26.29
CA GLY A 586 12.85 -22.42 27.66
C GLY A 586 12.82 -21.26 28.65
N LEU A 587 13.27 -20.07 28.26
CA LEU A 587 13.31 -18.88 29.13
C LEU A 587 11.94 -18.21 29.29
N TYR A 588 11.09 -18.22 28.26
CA TYR A 588 9.93 -17.33 28.22
C TYR A 588 8.57 -18.03 28.17
N THR A 589 8.51 -19.38 28.30
CA THR A 589 7.24 -20.13 28.22
C THR A 589 7.12 -21.24 29.25
N ASN A 590 5.88 -21.49 29.70
CA ASN A 590 5.50 -22.69 30.44
C ASN A 590 5.15 -23.86 29.49
N PRO A 591 5.20 -25.12 29.94
CA PRO A 591 4.59 -26.23 29.22
C PRO A 591 3.10 -25.95 28.91
N GLY A 592 2.69 -26.26 27.65
CA GLY A 592 1.32 -25.99 27.17
C GLY A 592 1.05 -24.58 26.68
N ASP A 593 1.94 -23.62 26.88
CA ASP A 593 1.82 -22.27 26.33
C ASP A 593 1.79 -22.28 24.79
N LEU A 594 1.11 -21.31 24.18
CA LEU A 594 1.02 -21.13 22.74
C LEU A 594 2.20 -20.27 22.21
N VAL A 595 3.03 -20.89 21.39
CA VAL A 595 4.14 -20.23 20.66
C VAL A 595 3.69 -19.93 19.24
N PHE A 596 3.83 -18.68 18.82
CA PHE A 596 3.38 -18.19 17.53
C PHE A 596 4.53 -17.66 16.67
N THR A 597 4.48 -17.95 15.37
CA THR A 597 5.35 -17.35 14.36
C THR A 597 4.53 -16.82 13.18
N PRO A 598 4.59 -15.51 12.87
CA PRO A 598 3.90 -14.94 11.71
C PRO A 598 4.62 -15.23 10.37
N PHE A 599 5.87 -15.69 10.42
CA PHE A 599 6.70 -16.04 9.26
C PHE A 599 7.24 -17.46 9.45
N GLY A 600 6.37 -18.44 9.22
CA GLY A 600 6.62 -19.83 9.62
C GLY A 600 7.75 -20.54 8.88
N GLY A 601 8.03 -20.16 7.62
CA GLY A 601 9.01 -20.84 6.80
C GLY A 601 8.74 -22.35 6.74
N ILE A 602 9.70 -23.15 7.15
CA ILE A 602 9.56 -24.62 7.28
C ILE A 602 9.17 -25.08 8.69
N PHE A 603 8.64 -24.14 9.51
CA PHE A 603 8.08 -24.33 10.86
C PHE A 603 9.10 -24.67 11.95
N SER A 604 10.33 -24.17 11.86
CA SER A 604 11.37 -24.43 12.86
C SER A 604 10.95 -24.03 14.27
N GLU A 605 10.28 -22.88 14.42
CA GLU A 605 9.87 -22.29 15.69
C GLU A 605 8.81 -23.17 16.37
N ILE A 606 7.75 -23.54 15.65
CA ILE A 606 6.70 -24.38 16.21
C ILE A 606 7.10 -25.84 16.32
N TYR A 607 8.05 -26.32 15.48
CA TYR A 607 8.64 -27.64 15.64
C TYR A 607 9.34 -27.77 17.00
N GLN A 608 10.19 -26.80 17.33
CA GLN A 608 10.89 -26.81 18.62
C GLN A 608 9.90 -26.60 19.78
N ALA A 609 8.88 -25.76 19.61
CA ALA A 609 7.84 -25.56 20.62
C ALA A 609 7.11 -26.87 20.95
N VAL A 610 6.63 -27.57 19.93
CA VAL A 610 5.92 -28.85 20.10
C VAL A 610 6.86 -29.92 20.67
N LYS A 611 8.13 -29.96 20.23
CA LYS A 611 9.14 -30.87 20.79
C LYS A 611 9.33 -30.67 22.29
N MET A 612 9.25 -29.42 22.77
CA MET A 612 9.36 -29.05 24.17
C MET A 612 8.04 -29.08 24.95
N GLY A 613 6.94 -29.58 24.39
CA GLY A 613 5.64 -29.69 25.05
C GLY A 613 4.83 -28.39 25.11
N ARG A 614 5.09 -27.45 24.19
CA ARG A 614 4.30 -26.24 23.97
C ARG A 614 3.37 -26.46 22.76
N ARG A 615 2.34 -25.62 22.62
CA ARG A 615 1.52 -25.59 21.41
C ARG A 615 2.16 -24.65 20.38
N GLY A 616 2.02 -24.96 19.10
CA GLY A 616 2.57 -24.15 18.01
C GLY A 616 1.49 -23.59 17.10
N LEU A 617 1.63 -22.32 16.70
CA LEU A 617 0.82 -21.67 15.68
C LEU A 617 1.76 -20.98 14.66
N ALA A 618 1.54 -21.22 13.38
CA ALA A 618 2.37 -20.64 12.32
C ALA A 618 1.53 -20.12 11.17
N PHE A 619 1.98 -19.01 10.60
CA PHE A 619 1.51 -18.52 9.29
C PHE A 619 2.66 -18.58 8.29
N GLU A 620 2.36 -19.02 7.08
CA GLU A 620 3.33 -19.08 5.99
C GLU A 620 2.69 -18.67 4.68
N LEU A 621 3.35 -17.82 3.92
CA LEU A 621 2.84 -17.29 2.67
C LEU A 621 3.13 -18.21 1.49
N LYS A 622 4.34 -18.81 1.46
CA LYS A 622 4.81 -19.64 0.35
C LYS A 622 4.34 -21.10 0.51
N LYS A 623 3.49 -21.55 -0.41
CA LYS A 623 2.92 -22.91 -0.39
C LYS A 623 3.98 -24.01 -0.21
N GLN A 624 5.10 -23.92 -0.92
CA GLN A 624 6.16 -24.90 -0.85
C GLN A 624 6.80 -25.01 0.56
N TYR A 625 7.03 -23.86 1.23
CA TYR A 625 7.56 -23.84 2.60
C TYR A 625 6.52 -24.38 3.58
N PHE A 626 5.25 -24.00 3.39
CA PHE A 626 4.13 -24.51 4.16
C PHE A 626 4.05 -26.03 4.09
N ASP A 627 4.11 -26.64 2.89
CA ASP A 627 4.02 -28.09 2.72
C ASP A 627 5.21 -28.82 3.39
N VAL A 628 6.43 -28.29 3.29
CA VAL A 628 7.60 -28.83 4.00
C VAL A 628 7.40 -28.69 5.52
N GLY A 629 6.91 -27.54 5.98
CA GLY A 629 6.60 -27.32 7.39
C GLY A 629 5.60 -28.31 7.93
N VAL A 630 4.48 -28.52 7.22
CA VAL A 630 3.47 -29.54 7.56
C VAL A 630 4.07 -30.94 7.65
N LYS A 631 4.92 -31.33 6.70
CA LYS A 631 5.64 -32.60 6.71
C LYS A 631 6.54 -32.74 7.95
N ASN A 632 7.29 -31.69 8.30
CA ASN A 632 8.13 -31.66 9.48
C ASN A 632 7.33 -31.88 10.76
N MET A 633 6.19 -31.19 10.89
CA MET A 633 5.32 -31.31 12.06
C MET A 633 4.67 -32.69 12.17
N THR A 634 4.20 -33.24 11.04
CA THR A 634 3.62 -34.60 10.99
C THR A 634 4.64 -35.67 11.40
N ASN A 635 5.89 -35.55 10.91
CA ASN A 635 6.96 -36.46 11.27
C ASN A 635 7.27 -36.41 12.78
N LEU A 636 7.33 -35.19 13.35
CA LEU A 636 7.57 -35.01 14.78
C LEU A 636 6.47 -35.69 15.64
N GLU A 637 5.21 -35.60 15.23
CA GLU A 637 4.10 -36.24 15.92
C GLU A 637 4.21 -37.79 15.85
N MET A 638 4.57 -38.33 14.68
CA MET A 638 4.80 -39.75 14.51
C MET A 638 5.93 -40.26 15.40
N GLU A 639 7.06 -39.53 15.46
CA GLU A 639 8.20 -39.87 16.35
C GLU A 639 7.79 -39.88 17.83
N LYS A 640 7.00 -38.88 18.28
CA LYS A 640 6.50 -38.83 19.66
C LYS A 640 5.58 -40.00 19.98
N GLN A 641 4.66 -40.34 19.08
CA GLN A 641 3.76 -41.50 19.27
C GLN A 641 4.52 -42.82 19.36
N GLN A 642 5.60 -43.00 18.56
CA GLN A 642 6.45 -44.17 18.64
C GLN A 642 7.18 -44.26 19.99
N LEU A 643 7.72 -43.13 20.47
CA LEU A 643 8.40 -43.07 21.77
C LEU A 643 7.46 -43.38 22.92
N ASP A 644 6.22 -42.89 22.88
CA ASP A 644 5.19 -43.18 23.90
C ASP A 644 4.84 -44.67 23.91
N ILE A 645 4.68 -45.31 22.75
CA ILE A 645 4.43 -46.74 22.65
C ILE A 645 5.59 -47.56 23.25
N PHE A 646 6.86 -47.18 22.94
CA PHE A 646 8.03 -47.85 23.50
C PHE A 646 8.14 -47.64 25.01
N SER A 647 7.77 -46.47 25.54
CA SER A 647 7.77 -46.21 26.99
C SER A 647 6.71 -47.01 27.71
N MET A 648 5.55 -47.28 27.11
CA MET A 648 4.48 -48.15 27.65
C MET A 648 4.80 -49.63 27.58
N LEU A 649 5.76 -50.02 26.74
CA LEU A 649 6.18 -51.44 26.59
C LEU A 649 7.39 -51.80 27.45
N GLN A 650 8.01 -50.84 28.17
CA GLN A 650 9.04 -51.13 29.15
C GLN A 650 8.36 -51.51 30.50
N PRO A 651 8.66 -52.71 31.09
CA PRO A 651 7.99 -53.20 32.29
C PRO A 651 8.37 -52.42 33.55
#